data_44b93d07f3eed13a481ebac4d752e5d6
#
_entry.id   44b93d07f3eed13a481ebac4d752e5d6
#
_cell.length_a   1.000
_cell.length_b   1.000
_cell.length_c   1.000
_cell.angle_alpha   90.00
_cell.angle_beta   90.00
_cell.angle_gamma   90.00
#
_symmetry.space_group_name_H-M   'P 1'
#
loop_
_entity.id
_entity.type
_entity.pdbx_description
1 polymer ?
#
loop_
_entity_poly.entity_id
_entity_poly.type
_entity_poly.pdbx_seq_one_letter_code
_entity_poly.pdbx_strand_id
1 'polypeptide(L)'
;MTDEIVRDLARRAGIAVEWQDYAGQSHVVSPPVLRRVLAALGLPADTSRELSASRRLLTKRSSLTDLPPLVTAVAGRPTRLDVGGSEAQPAELVLESGETRHVALLPARGRLRVPAIAEIGYHRLRVEDREIVLAVSPARCRSIEDVVPDARLWGLSAQLYGLNHPGDVGIGDLAGAADLARAAGAKGADAIALSPMHALYAADPARFGPYAPSSRLFLNPLHASPELVFGRTIKVEPSSANGLIDWPEASSAKYSLLRRVFEAFLDGDDWDGPLGADFARYRADQGSLLYEHACFEALQAARMPQREWRGWPADLRDPHGAAVAFFAASQPEEILYHQFLQWVSDRSLSAAQRVAREAGMRIGLIGDLAVGMDPNGSHAWSRQSDILLGLTIGAPPDLLNPGGQDWSLTGFSPRAMEQGGFIPFLATLQAAMRHAGGIRVDHAMGLARLWLIPEGASPAEGAYLNFPVADLLRLLALESVRHNVVVIGEDLGTVPEGFHDMLEQSGIHGMRVLWFERDAQTGFVPPRGWGSTDVAMTSTHDLPTVAGWWKGSDIDVRHEHGRLGEGVDPETVRKEREQDRPRLWNAFVREHVGEGPVPEPDETDRVVDAAVRFIAKTEVPLSLIPLEDLLGQEEQPNLPGTVTEHPNWRRRLPMPADSVLETEAVARRIGYVATERPRQ
;
A
#
# COMPACT_ATOMS: atom_id res chain seq x y z
N MET A 1 6.39 -34.67 -22.78
CA MET A 1 4.91 -34.70 -22.89
C MET A 1 4.22 -34.18 -21.61
N THR A 2 4.60 -34.62 -20.42
CA THR A 2 3.98 -34.15 -19.17
C THR A 2 4.25 -32.67 -18.88
N ASP A 3 5.47 -32.20 -19.13
CA ASP A 3 5.87 -30.81 -18.85
C ASP A 3 5.23 -29.80 -19.81
N GLU A 4 5.00 -30.18 -21.08
CA GLU A 4 4.28 -29.32 -22.02
C GLU A 4 2.80 -29.14 -21.60
N ILE A 5 2.19 -30.20 -21.07
CA ILE A 5 0.82 -30.11 -20.53
C ILE A 5 0.77 -29.21 -19.30
N VAL A 6 1.80 -29.23 -18.44
CA VAL A 6 1.91 -28.32 -17.28
C VAL A 6 2.06 -26.87 -17.76
N ARG A 7 2.91 -26.61 -18.77
CA ARG A 7 3.04 -25.26 -19.35
C ARG A 7 1.74 -24.77 -19.99
N ASP A 8 1.00 -25.63 -20.73
CA ASP A 8 -0.32 -25.27 -21.26
C ASP A 8 -1.30 -24.89 -20.13
N LEU A 9 -1.36 -25.71 -19.08
CA LEU A 9 -2.19 -25.42 -17.91
C LEU A 9 -1.80 -24.12 -17.23
N ALA A 10 -0.51 -23.87 -17.05
CA ALA A 10 0.03 -22.66 -16.44
C ALA A 10 -0.34 -21.40 -17.25
N ARG A 11 -0.16 -21.41 -18.58
CA ARG A 11 -0.60 -20.29 -19.45
C ARG A 11 -2.10 -20.00 -19.30
N ARG A 12 -2.93 -21.04 -19.27
CA ARG A 12 -4.40 -20.90 -19.09
C ARG A 12 -4.78 -20.39 -17.71
N ALA A 13 -3.95 -20.64 -16.70
CA ALA A 13 -4.12 -20.15 -15.33
C ALA A 13 -3.56 -18.73 -15.13
N GLY A 14 -3.03 -18.08 -16.19
CA GLY A 14 -2.44 -16.75 -16.11
C GLY A 14 -0.99 -16.71 -15.66
N ILE A 15 -0.32 -17.86 -15.55
CA ILE A 15 1.10 -17.94 -15.17
C ILE A 15 1.96 -17.80 -16.41
N ALA A 16 2.93 -16.87 -16.38
CA ALA A 16 3.95 -16.74 -17.41
C ALA A 16 4.89 -17.96 -17.36
N VAL A 17 5.09 -18.63 -18.47
CA VAL A 17 5.99 -19.79 -18.58
C VAL A 17 7.39 -19.38 -19.01
N GLU A 18 7.57 -18.15 -19.40
CA GLU A 18 8.82 -17.49 -19.76
C GLU A 18 8.75 -16.00 -19.39
N TRP A 19 9.88 -15.39 -19.11
CA TRP A 19 10.01 -13.98 -18.78
C TRP A 19 11.34 -13.43 -19.30
N GLN A 20 11.46 -12.11 -19.40
CA GLN A 20 12.69 -11.44 -19.79
C GLN A 20 13.26 -10.68 -18.60
N ASP A 21 14.57 -10.76 -18.42
CA ASP A 21 15.29 -9.97 -17.45
C ASP A 21 15.55 -8.53 -17.96
N TYR A 22 16.19 -7.73 -17.11
CA TYR A 22 16.54 -6.33 -17.42
C TYR A 22 17.49 -6.18 -18.63
N ALA A 23 18.24 -7.24 -19.00
CA ALA A 23 19.13 -7.27 -20.17
C ALA A 23 18.39 -7.74 -21.43
N GLY A 24 17.10 -8.07 -21.34
CA GLY A 24 16.29 -8.62 -22.44
C GLY A 24 16.53 -10.10 -22.71
N GLN A 25 17.24 -10.82 -21.83
CA GLN A 25 17.44 -12.24 -21.96
C GLN A 25 16.19 -13.00 -21.52
N SER A 26 15.75 -13.95 -22.34
CA SER A 26 14.58 -14.79 -22.05
C SER A 26 14.94 -15.94 -21.12
N HIS A 27 14.15 -16.14 -20.10
CA HIS A 27 14.24 -17.23 -19.13
C HIS A 27 12.96 -18.07 -19.16
N VAL A 28 13.12 -19.39 -19.12
CA VAL A 28 12.00 -20.33 -19.08
C VAL A 28 11.77 -20.80 -17.66
N VAL A 29 10.52 -20.65 -17.17
CA VAL A 29 10.16 -21.12 -15.83
C VAL A 29 10.18 -22.64 -15.75
N SER A 30 10.80 -23.16 -14.71
CA SER A 30 10.94 -24.61 -14.53
C SER A 30 9.59 -25.27 -14.18
N PRO A 31 9.35 -26.51 -14.64
CA PRO A 31 8.10 -27.24 -14.34
C PRO A 31 7.82 -27.40 -12.83
N PRO A 32 8.81 -27.63 -11.94
CA PRO A 32 8.56 -27.64 -10.50
C PRO A 32 7.98 -26.34 -9.96
N VAL A 33 8.51 -25.17 -10.38
CA VAL A 33 7.97 -23.84 -9.99
C VAL A 33 6.54 -23.71 -10.50
N LEU A 34 6.27 -24.02 -11.78
CA LEU A 34 4.91 -23.95 -12.34
C LEU A 34 3.90 -24.82 -11.56
N ARG A 35 4.30 -26.03 -11.12
CA ARG A 35 3.46 -26.91 -10.30
C ARG A 35 3.11 -26.31 -8.96
N ARG A 36 4.09 -25.69 -8.29
CA ARG A 36 3.88 -25.04 -6.98
C ARG A 36 2.95 -23.84 -7.10
N VAL A 37 3.14 -22.99 -8.11
CA VAL A 37 2.23 -21.85 -8.37
C VAL A 37 0.82 -22.33 -8.74
N LEU A 38 0.70 -23.34 -9.59
CA LEU A 38 -0.58 -23.95 -9.91
C LEU A 38 -1.29 -24.53 -8.67
N ALA A 39 -0.55 -25.22 -7.79
CA ALA A 39 -1.11 -25.77 -6.56
C ALA A 39 -1.66 -24.67 -5.64
N ALA A 40 -0.95 -23.55 -5.48
CA ALA A 40 -1.41 -22.40 -4.71
C ALA A 40 -2.67 -21.73 -5.31
N LEU A 41 -2.88 -21.85 -6.64
CA LEU A 41 -4.11 -21.45 -7.31
C LEU A 41 -5.27 -22.46 -7.18
N GLY A 42 -5.09 -23.55 -6.42
CA GLY A 42 -6.06 -24.65 -6.34
C GLY A 42 -6.16 -25.49 -7.62
N LEU A 43 -5.07 -25.54 -8.42
CA LEU A 43 -4.95 -26.27 -9.68
C LEU A 43 -3.79 -27.27 -9.64
N PRO A 44 -3.77 -28.26 -8.71
CA PRO A 44 -2.65 -29.18 -8.57
C PRO A 44 -2.36 -29.91 -9.89
N ALA A 45 -1.07 -30.19 -10.14
CA ALA A 45 -0.60 -30.68 -11.44
C ALA A 45 0.54 -31.73 -11.31
N ASP A 46 0.64 -32.41 -10.18
CA ASP A 46 1.72 -33.40 -9.91
C ASP A 46 1.43 -34.74 -10.59
N THR A 47 0.17 -35.11 -10.69
CA THR A 47 -0.27 -36.37 -11.31
C THR A 47 -1.11 -36.11 -12.55
N SER A 48 -1.20 -37.10 -13.45
CA SER A 48 -2.09 -37.04 -14.65
C SER A 48 -3.56 -36.86 -14.27
N ARG A 49 -3.97 -37.39 -13.10
CA ARG A 49 -5.34 -37.24 -12.59
C ARG A 49 -5.59 -35.79 -12.17
N GLU A 50 -4.66 -35.17 -11.45
CA GLU A 50 -4.75 -33.78 -11.03
C GLU A 50 -4.71 -32.83 -12.24
N LEU A 51 -3.79 -33.02 -13.19
CA LEU A 51 -3.74 -32.28 -14.43
C LEU A 51 -5.07 -32.28 -15.18
N SER A 52 -5.71 -33.47 -15.28
CA SER A 52 -7.01 -33.63 -15.94
C SER A 52 -8.13 -32.93 -15.16
N ALA A 53 -8.10 -32.97 -13.83
CA ALA A 53 -9.06 -32.30 -12.97
C ALA A 53 -8.89 -30.77 -13.06
N SER A 54 -7.66 -30.26 -12.94
CA SER A 54 -7.31 -28.83 -13.03
C SER A 54 -7.66 -28.22 -14.38
N ARG A 55 -7.42 -28.96 -15.48
CA ARG A 55 -7.87 -28.54 -16.83
C ARG A 55 -9.39 -28.39 -16.94
N ARG A 56 -10.17 -29.31 -16.33
CA ARG A 56 -11.64 -29.18 -16.29
C ARG A 56 -12.08 -27.95 -15.53
N LEU A 57 -11.42 -27.60 -14.43
CA LEU A 57 -11.71 -26.39 -13.64
C LEU A 57 -11.47 -25.10 -14.42
N LEU A 58 -10.51 -25.08 -15.35
CA LEU A 58 -10.22 -23.93 -16.23
C LEU A 58 -11.04 -23.94 -17.53
N THR A 59 -11.81 -25.00 -17.81
CA THR A 59 -12.67 -25.01 -18.99
C THR A 59 -13.80 -24.00 -18.76
N LYS A 60 -13.82 -22.94 -19.59
CA LYS A 60 -14.88 -21.93 -19.51
C LYS A 60 -16.24 -22.59 -19.73
N ARG A 61 -17.09 -22.48 -18.74
CA ARG A 61 -18.50 -22.81 -18.83
C ARG A 61 -19.19 -21.64 -19.53
N SER A 62 -20.27 -21.89 -20.22
CA SER A 62 -20.90 -20.88 -21.08
C SER A 62 -22.37 -20.64 -20.73
N SER A 63 -22.84 -21.14 -19.60
CA SER A 63 -24.22 -21.01 -19.15
C SER A 63 -24.43 -19.83 -18.22
N LEU A 64 -25.65 -19.35 -18.07
CA LEU A 64 -26.03 -18.30 -17.10
C LEU A 64 -25.68 -18.69 -15.65
N THR A 65 -25.70 -20.02 -15.34
CA THR A 65 -25.32 -20.52 -14.02
C THR A 65 -23.84 -20.35 -13.70
N ASP A 66 -22.99 -20.05 -14.71
CA ASP A 66 -21.56 -19.88 -14.58
C ASP A 66 -21.15 -18.39 -14.40
N LEU A 67 -22.12 -17.46 -14.34
CA LEU A 67 -21.85 -16.05 -14.08
C LEU A 67 -21.11 -15.88 -12.74
N PRO A 68 -20.03 -15.05 -12.71
CA PRO A 68 -19.34 -14.75 -11.47
C PRO A 68 -20.25 -13.95 -10.53
N PRO A 69 -19.98 -13.96 -9.21
CA PRO A 69 -20.78 -13.20 -8.24
C PRO A 69 -20.78 -11.69 -8.50
N LEU A 70 -19.71 -11.17 -9.10
CA LEU A 70 -19.58 -9.77 -9.47
C LEU A 70 -19.04 -9.65 -10.90
N VAL A 71 -19.61 -8.70 -11.64
CA VAL A 71 -19.16 -8.26 -12.97
C VAL A 71 -18.90 -6.77 -12.92
N THR A 72 -17.76 -6.32 -13.42
CA THR A 72 -17.44 -4.89 -13.54
C THR A 72 -17.94 -4.30 -14.86
N ALA A 73 -18.37 -3.06 -14.82
CA ALA A 73 -18.80 -2.29 -15.98
C ALA A 73 -18.25 -0.85 -15.90
N VAL A 74 -18.21 -0.13 -17.01
CA VAL A 74 -17.92 1.30 -17.04
C VAL A 74 -19.21 2.06 -17.32
N ALA A 75 -19.48 3.09 -16.56
CA ALA A 75 -20.67 3.93 -16.71
C ALA A 75 -20.87 4.41 -18.16
N GLY A 76 -22.08 4.30 -18.67
CA GLY A 76 -22.43 4.67 -20.04
C GLY A 76 -21.90 3.73 -21.12
N ARG A 77 -21.26 2.59 -20.78
CA ARG A 77 -20.76 1.60 -21.75
C ARG A 77 -21.43 0.24 -21.56
N PRO A 78 -21.78 -0.45 -22.66
CA PRO A 78 -22.34 -1.79 -22.55
C PRO A 78 -21.27 -2.78 -22.14
N THR A 79 -21.61 -3.71 -21.26
CA THR A 79 -20.68 -4.70 -20.69
C THR A 79 -20.96 -6.11 -21.18
N ARG A 80 -19.94 -6.82 -21.63
CA ARG A 80 -20.04 -8.19 -22.07
C ARG A 80 -20.06 -9.14 -20.88
N LEU A 81 -21.01 -10.08 -20.89
CA LEU A 81 -21.04 -11.23 -20.01
C LEU A 81 -20.38 -12.43 -20.67
N ASP A 82 -19.55 -13.16 -19.94
CA ASP A 82 -18.87 -14.36 -20.47
C ASP A 82 -19.79 -15.61 -20.52
N VAL A 83 -21.04 -15.39 -20.88
CA VAL A 83 -22.05 -16.45 -21.08
C VAL A 83 -22.56 -16.48 -22.49
N GLY A 84 -22.79 -17.68 -23.01
CA GLY A 84 -23.34 -17.88 -24.36
C GLY A 84 -24.78 -17.39 -24.46
N GLY A 85 -25.15 -16.84 -25.62
CA GLY A 85 -26.52 -16.43 -25.88
C GLY A 85 -26.68 -16.00 -27.32
N SER A 86 -27.72 -16.57 -28.00
CA SER A 86 -28.11 -16.22 -29.36
C SER A 86 -29.36 -15.34 -29.41
N GLU A 87 -30.10 -15.26 -28.32
CA GLU A 87 -31.33 -14.49 -28.16
C GLU A 87 -31.24 -13.50 -27.00
N ALA A 88 -32.08 -12.47 -27.02
CA ALA A 88 -32.17 -11.53 -25.94
C ALA A 88 -32.77 -12.21 -24.69
N GLN A 89 -32.15 -11.96 -23.53
CA GLN A 89 -32.62 -12.51 -22.26
C GLN A 89 -33.19 -11.36 -21.39
N PRO A 90 -34.39 -11.48 -20.83
CA PRO A 90 -34.93 -10.53 -19.90
C PRO A 90 -34.14 -10.59 -18.61
N ALA A 91 -33.90 -9.41 -18.01
CA ALA A 91 -33.25 -9.27 -16.74
C ALA A 91 -33.85 -8.12 -15.92
N GLU A 92 -33.73 -8.22 -14.62
CA GLU A 92 -34.09 -7.15 -13.68
C GLU A 92 -32.81 -6.52 -13.15
N LEU A 93 -32.67 -5.21 -13.30
CA LEU A 93 -31.60 -4.41 -12.72
C LEU A 93 -32.14 -3.63 -11.55
N VAL A 94 -31.64 -3.94 -10.34
CA VAL A 94 -31.94 -3.18 -9.12
C VAL A 94 -30.73 -2.28 -8.82
N LEU A 95 -30.92 -0.98 -9.02
CA LEU A 95 -29.88 0.01 -8.74
C LEU A 95 -29.56 0.06 -7.24
N GLU A 96 -28.37 0.54 -6.89
CA GLU A 96 -27.99 0.75 -5.50
C GLU A 96 -28.93 1.70 -4.76
N SER A 97 -29.57 2.63 -5.48
CA SER A 97 -30.64 3.51 -4.96
C SER A 97 -31.93 2.79 -4.58
N GLY A 98 -32.09 1.52 -4.97
CA GLY A 98 -33.31 0.73 -4.81
C GLY A 98 -34.27 0.81 -6.03
N GLU A 99 -34.02 1.65 -7.01
CA GLU A 99 -34.81 1.71 -8.25
C GLU A 99 -34.65 0.40 -9.02
N THR A 100 -35.76 -0.18 -9.50
CA THR A 100 -35.80 -1.38 -10.29
C THR A 100 -36.12 -1.08 -11.74
N ARG A 101 -35.35 -1.63 -12.68
CA ARG A 101 -35.51 -1.49 -14.13
C ARG A 101 -35.53 -2.85 -14.81
N HIS A 102 -36.43 -3.06 -15.75
CA HIS A 102 -36.39 -4.20 -16.64
C HIS A 102 -35.46 -3.89 -17.82
N VAL A 103 -34.46 -4.73 -18.02
CA VAL A 103 -33.48 -4.60 -19.10
C VAL A 103 -33.43 -5.87 -19.92
N ALA A 104 -33.00 -5.79 -21.17
CA ALA A 104 -32.74 -6.95 -22.01
C ALA A 104 -31.23 -7.14 -22.17
N LEU A 105 -30.73 -8.31 -21.81
CA LEU A 105 -29.37 -8.73 -22.20
C LEU A 105 -29.38 -9.08 -23.67
N LEU A 106 -28.57 -8.36 -24.44
CA LEU A 106 -28.58 -8.48 -25.91
C LEU A 106 -27.49 -9.44 -26.41
N PRO A 107 -27.78 -10.30 -27.40
CA PRO A 107 -26.76 -11.15 -28.00
C PRO A 107 -25.73 -10.31 -28.76
N ALA A 108 -24.44 -10.59 -28.53
CA ALA A 108 -23.33 -9.94 -29.20
C ALA A 108 -22.18 -10.94 -29.44
N ARG A 109 -21.95 -11.32 -30.70
CA ARG A 109 -20.87 -12.26 -31.08
C ARG A 109 -20.92 -13.59 -30.30
N GLY A 110 -22.13 -14.16 -30.15
CA GLY A 110 -22.34 -15.43 -29.43
C GLY A 110 -22.27 -15.36 -27.91
N ARG A 111 -22.27 -14.15 -27.33
CA ARG A 111 -22.28 -13.87 -25.89
C ARG A 111 -23.42 -12.90 -25.58
N LEU A 112 -23.81 -12.82 -24.30
CA LEU A 112 -24.74 -11.81 -23.81
C LEU A 112 -24.02 -10.52 -23.42
N ARG A 113 -24.74 -9.41 -23.50
CA ARG A 113 -24.23 -8.09 -23.15
C ARG A 113 -25.28 -7.33 -22.36
N VAL A 114 -24.89 -6.77 -21.21
CA VAL A 114 -25.67 -5.82 -20.45
C VAL A 114 -25.68 -4.49 -21.22
N PRO A 115 -26.83 -3.83 -21.40
CA PRO A 115 -26.88 -2.49 -21.99
C PRO A 115 -26.06 -1.48 -21.15
N ALA A 116 -25.82 -0.29 -21.71
CA ALA A 116 -25.11 0.75 -21.00
C ALA A 116 -25.95 1.23 -19.79
N ILE A 117 -25.31 1.24 -18.61
CA ILE A 117 -25.86 1.76 -17.35
C ILE A 117 -25.05 3.03 -17.02
N ALA A 118 -25.73 4.11 -16.76
CA ALA A 118 -25.09 5.40 -16.49
C ALA A 118 -24.78 5.62 -15.01
N GLU A 119 -25.58 5.02 -14.13
CA GLU A 119 -25.45 5.15 -12.69
C GLU A 119 -24.24 4.37 -12.18
N ILE A 120 -23.35 5.08 -11.45
CA ILE A 120 -22.19 4.53 -10.80
C ILE A 120 -22.63 3.87 -9.48
N GLY A 121 -22.13 2.69 -9.18
CA GLY A 121 -22.40 1.99 -7.92
C GLY A 121 -22.41 0.46 -8.05
N TYR A 122 -22.81 -0.19 -6.97
CA TYR A 122 -22.97 -1.64 -6.89
C TYR A 122 -24.45 -2.00 -7.05
N HIS A 123 -24.83 -2.37 -8.27
CA HIS A 123 -26.19 -2.75 -8.62
C HIS A 123 -26.37 -4.26 -8.54
N ARG A 124 -27.60 -4.73 -8.44
CA ARG A 124 -27.95 -6.16 -8.54
C ARG A 124 -28.58 -6.44 -9.90
N LEU A 125 -28.03 -7.38 -10.62
CA LEU A 125 -28.56 -7.86 -11.90
C LEU A 125 -29.13 -9.26 -11.69
N ARG A 126 -30.45 -9.40 -11.85
CA ARG A 126 -31.15 -10.67 -11.76
C ARG A 126 -31.45 -11.18 -13.16
N VAL A 127 -31.00 -12.40 -13.46
CA VAL A 127 -31.22 -13.07 -14.73
C VAL A 127 -31.66 -14.50 -14.41
N GLU A 128 -32.91 -14.84 -14.75
CA GLU A 128 -33.54 -16.10 -14.32
C GLU A 128 -33.44 -16.22 -12.77
N ASP A 129 -32.92 -17.34 -12.26
CA ASP A 129 -32.76 -17.61 -10.82
C ASP A 129 -31.42 -17.11 -10.27
N ARG A 130 -30.63 -16.34 -11.04
CA ARG A 130 -29.30 -15.85 -10.63
C ARG A 130 -29.36 -14.37 -10.32
N GLU A 131 -28.76 -14.00 -9.19
CA GLU A 131 -28.46 -12.62 -8.85
C GLU A 131 -26.93 -12.43 -8.81
N ILE A 132 -26.42 -11.42 -9.49
CA ILE A 132 -25.01 -11.01 -9.46
C ILE A 132 -24.89 -9.54 -9.14
N VAL A 133 -23.76 -9.13 -8.62
CA VAL A 133 -23.42 -7.72 -8.47
C VAL A 133 -22.89 -7.18 -9.80
N LEU A 134 -23.47 -6.09 -10.28
CA LEU A 134 -22.97 -5.30 -11.39
C LEU A 134 -22.30 -4.04 -10.82
N ALA A 135 -20.97 -4.06 -10.72
CA ALA A 135 -20.16 -2.93 -10.24
C ALA A 135 -19.91 -1.96 -11.41
N VAL A 136 -20.69 -0.88 -11.47
CA VAL A 136 -20.57 0.16 -12.50
C VAL A 136 -19.61 1.23 -12.03
N SER A 137 -18.40 1.28 -12.60
CA SER A 137 -17.37 2.24 -12.26
C SER A 137 -17.45 3.52 -13.08
N PRO A 138 -16.92 4.65 -12.58
CA PRO A 138 -16.54 5.78 -13.43
C PRO A 138 -15.47 5.34 -14.44
N ALA A 139 -15.17 6.20 -15.41
CA ALA A 139 -14.15 5.91 -16.43
C ALA A 139 -12.72 5.88 -15.86
N ARG A 140 -12.46 6.60 -14.75
CA ARG A 140 -11.16 6.71 -14.09
C ARG A 140 -11.31 6.99 -12.59
N CYS A 141 -10.25 6.83 -11.83
CA CYS A 141 -10.14 7.26 -10.45
C CYS A 141 -10.31 8.79 -10.33
N ARG A 142 -10.61 9.25 -9.12
CA ARG A 142 -10.55 10.66 -8.78
C ARG A 142 -9.09 11.13 -8.86
N SER A 143 -8.83 12.12 -9.67
CA SER A 143 -7.50 12.72 -9.84
C SER A 143 -7.32 13.96 -8.97
N ILE A 144 -6.08 14.44 -8.86
CA ILE A 144 -5.75 15.71 -8.19
C ILE A 144 -6.43 16.89 -8.91
N GLU A 145 -6.59 16.82 -10.22
CA GLU A 145 -7.33 17.79 -11.04
C GLU A 145 -8.80 17.93 -10.63
N ASP A 146 -9.42 16.79 -10.21
CA ASP A 146 -10.80 16.81 -9.68
C ASP A 146 -10.89 17.44 -8.27
N VAL A 147 -9.77 17.56 -7.57
CA VAL A 147 -9.69 18.25 -6.27
C VAL A 147 -9.50 19.75 -6.48
N VAL A 148 -8.56 20.14 -7.30
CA VAL A 148 -8.26 21.53 -7.66
C VAL A 148 -7.78 21.60 -9.11
N PRO A 149 -8.62 22.11 -10.04
CA PRO A 149 -8.21 22.25 -11.44
C PRO A 149 -7.00 23.16 -11.60
N ASP A 150 -6.11 22.79 -12.52
CA ASP A 150 -4.90 23.54 -12.90
C ASP A 150 -3.93 23.87 -11.74
N ALA A 151 -4.14 23.29 -10.55
CA ALA A 151 -3.32 23.57 -9.38
C ALA A 151 -2.06 22.74 -9.34
N ARG A 152 -0.99 23.36 -8.89
CA ARG A 152 0.28 22.72 -8.55
C ARG A 152 0.40 22.63 -7.04
N LEU A 153 -0.10 21.50 -6.48
CA LEU A 153 -0.14 21.23 -5.06
C LEU A 153 1.25 20.80 -4.54
N TRP A 154 1.46 20.98 -3.24
CA TRP A 154 2.61 20.41 -2.57
C TRP A 154 2.24 19.82 -1.21
N GLY A 155 3.07 18.90 -0.75
CA GLY A 155 2.91 18.23 0.53
C GLY A 155 4.22 17.67 1.04
N LEU A 156 4.12 16.99 2.18
CA LEU A 156 5.23 16.32 2.83
C LEU A 156 5.07 14.80 2.73
N SER A 157 6.17 14.08 2.81
CA SER A 157 6.19 12.64 3.09
C SER A 157 6.88 12.42 4.43
N ALA A 158 6.30 11.60 5.31
CA ALA A 158 6.76 11.40 6.67
C ALA A 158 6.59 9.96 7.13
N GLN A 159 7.56 9.49 7.94
CA GLN A 159 7.46 8.22 8.64
C GLN A 159 6.65 8.42 9.92
N LEU A 160 5.42 7.88 9.98
CA LEU A 160 4.49 8.11 11.09
C LEU A 160 5.11 7.74 12.46
N TYR A 161 5.79 6.58 12.53
CA TYR A 161 6.46 6.13 13.75
C TYR A 161 7.53 7.11 14.26
N GLY A 162 8.10 7.92 13.37
CA GLY A 162 9.15 8.90 13.68
C GLY A 162 8.63 10.24 14.16
N LEU A 163 7.34 10.54 14.02
CA LEU A 163 6.74 11.82 14.39
C LEU A 163 6.70 11.98 15.91
N ASN A 164 7.52 12.89 16.42
CA ASN A 164 7.67 13.15 17.83
C ASN A 164 6.64 14.20 18.28
N HIS A 165 5.99 13.99 19.45
CA HIS A 165 5.12 14.98 20.08
C HIS A 165 5.12 14.82 21.61
N PRO A 166 4.73 15.85 22.41
CA PRO A 166 4.85 15.82 23.86
C PRO A 166 4.06 14.73 24.60
N GLY A 167 3.14 14.06 23.96
CA GLY A 167 2.30 12.98 24.54
C GLY A 167 2.68 11.57 24.08
N ASP A 168 3.74 11.41 23.28
CA ASP A 168 4.14 10.09 22.81
C ASP A 168 4.90 9.28 23.88
N VAL A 169 4.89 7.96 23.72
CA VAL A 169 5.59 7.02 24.60
C VAL A 169 6.79 6.37 23.89
N GLY A 170 7.46 7.11 23.02
CA GLY A 170 8.63 6.65 22.28
C GLY A 170 8.35 6.15 20.87
N ILE A 171 7.10 6.18 20.42
CA ILE A 171 6.66 5.89 19.05
C ILE A 171 5.74 7.01 18.60
N GLY A 172 6.00 7.56 17.41
CA GLY A 172 5.11 8.53 16.79
C GLY A 172 3.73 7.95 16.49
N ASP A 173 2.71 8.78 16.65
CA ASP A 173 1.31 8.39 16.46
C ASP A 173 0.50 9.47 15.70
N LEU A 174 -0.80 9.25 15.61
CA LEU A 174 -1.70 10.11 14.85
C LEU A 174 -1.89 11.51 15.46
N ALA A 175 -1.53 11.73 16.73
CA ALA A 175 -1.45 13.09 17.27
C ALA A 175 -0.27 13.84 16.67
N GLY A 176 0.92 13.22 16.60
CA GLY A 176 2.07 13.80 15.89
C GLY A 176 1.77 14.08 14.40
N ALA A 177 1.02 13.20 13.73
CA ALA A 177 0.57 13.46 12.36
C ALA A 177 -0.40 14.66 12.28
N ALA A 178 -1.32 14.80 13.23
CA ALA A 178 -2.23 15.93 13.30
C ALA A 178 -1.47 17.26 13.57
N ASP A 179 -0.45 17.23 14.43
CA ASP A 179 0.39 18.39 14.73
C ASP A 179 1.19 18.82 13.50
N LEU A 180 1.82 17.85 12.80
CA LEU A 180 2.51 18.11 11.53
C LEU A 180 1.54 18.68 10.48
N ALA A 181 0.32 18.12 10.38
CA ALA A 181 -0.68 18.58 9.43
C ALA A 181 -1.11 20.04 9.71
N ARG A 182 -1.28 20.39 10.98
CA ARG A 182 -1.61 21.75 11.38
C ARG A 182 -0.49 22.73 11.02
N ALA A 183 0.76 22.37 11.35
CA ALA A 183 1.93 23.19 11.06
C ALA A 183 2.18 23.34 9.54
N ALA A 184 2.10 22.26 8.76
CA ALA A 184 2.32 22.26 7.32
C ALA A 184 1.16 22.95 6.56
N GLY A 185 -0.09 22.74 6.98
CA GLY A 185 -1.26 23.40 6.39
C GLY A 185 -1.22 24.91 6.57
N ALA A 186 -0.75 25.40 7.73
CA ALA A 186 -0.53 26.82 7.97
C ALA A 186 0.53 27.44 7.01
N LYS A 187 1.45 26.63 6.49
CA LYS A 187 2.46 27.04 5.49
C LYS A 187 2.00 26.81 4.04
N GLY A 188 0.76 26.32 3.85
CA GLY A 188 0.16 26.13 2.54
C GLY A 188 0.32 24.73 1.94
N ALA A 189 0.77 23.74 2.69
CA ALA A 189 0.78 22.34 2.25
C ALA A 189 -0.64 21.79 2.05
N ASP A 190 -0.79 20.93 1.06
CA ASP A 190 -2.06 20.31 0.68
C ASP A 190 -2.20 18.86 1.08
N ALA A 191 -1.07 18.20 1.39
CA ALA A 191 -1.03 16.78 1.70
C ALA A 191 0.09 16.42 2.66
N ILE A 192 -0.11 15.32 3.41
CA ILE A 192 0.94 14.57 4.10
C ILE A 192 0.80 13.10 3.73
N ALA A 193 1.80 12.56 3.04
CA ALA A 193 1.91 11.13 2.80
C ALA A 193 2.59 10.46 4.00
N LEU A 194 1.96 9.43 4.55
CA LEU A 194 2.43 8.69 5.72
C LEU A 194 2.84 7.28 5.33
N SER A 195 3.86 6.75 6.02
CA SER A 195 4.21 5.33 5.93
C SER A 195 3.02 4.42 6.26
N PRO A 196 3.01 3.14 5.82
CA PRO A 196 1.87 2.25 6.06
C PRO A 196 1.46 2.18 7.52
N MET A 197 0.15 2.29 7.76
CA MET A 197 -0.47 2.27 9.10
C MET A 197 -1.15 0.94 9.41
N HIS A 198 -0.89 -0.08 8.60
CA HIS A 198 -1.50 -1.40 8.72
C HIS A 198 -1.19 -2.08 10.05
N ALA A 199 -2.11 -2.93 10.52
CA ALA A 199 -1.91 -3.70 11.73
C ALA A 199 -0.67 -4.60 11.63
N LEU A 200 0.21 -4.47 12.61
CA LEU A 200 1.34 -5.37 12.85
C LEU A 200 0.95 -6.41 13.92
N TYR A 201 1.89 -6.91 14.67
CA TYR A 201 1.69 -7.95 15.65
C TYR A 201 1.72 -7.38 17.08
N ALA A 202 0.57 -7.36 17.76
CA ALA A 202 0.52 -6.83 19.13
C ALA A 202 1.40 -7.62 20.11
N ALA A 203 1.46 -8.94 19.94
CA ALA A 203 2.24 -9.83 20.82
C ALA A 203 3.71 -10.00 20.38
N ASP A 204 4.12 -9.45 19.24
CA ASP A 204 5.49 -9.59 18.71
C ASP A 204 6.05 -8.24 18.18
N PRO A 205 6.37 -7.30 19.06
CA PRO A 205 6.80 -5.96 18.68
C PRO A 205 8.17 -5.91 17.97
N ALA A 206 8.87 -7.03 17.88
CA ALA A 206 10.09 -7.13 17.07
C ALA A 206 9.80 -7.18 15.55
N ARG A 207 8.56 -7.41 15.15
CA ARG A 207 8.09 -7.40 13.76
C ARG A 207 7.45 -6.05 13.44
N PHE A 208 8.25 -5.02 13.31
CA PHE A 208 7.82 -3.63 13.21
C PHE A 208 7.91 -3.03 11.78
N GLY A 209 8.37 -3.78 10.79
CA GLY A 209 8.45 -3.33 9.40
C GLY A 209 7.05 -3.00 8.84
N PRO A 210 6.75 -1.75 8.46
CA PRO A 210 5.41 -1.33 8.10
C PRO A 210 4.89 -1.96 6.79
N TYR A 211 5.81 -2.44 5.96
CA TYR A 211 5.47 -3.09 4.68
C TYR A 211 5.25 -4.61 4.80
N ALA A 212 5.40 -5.18 6.01
CA ALA A 212 5.09 -6.59 6.28
C ALA A 212 3.92 -6.74 7.28
N PRO A 213 2.72 -6.25 6.93
CA PRO A 213 1.61 -6.18 7.88
C PRO A 213 1.00 -7.56 8.18
N SER A 214 0.60 -7.75 9.43
CA SER A 214 -0.29 -8.84 9.86
C SER A 214 -1.65 -8.74 9.17
N SER A 215 -2.16 -7.51 8.99
CA SER A 215 -3.42 -7.27 8.30
C SER A 215 -3.45 -5.92 7.59
N ARG A 216 -3.90 -5.91 6.33
CA ARG A 216 -4.18 -4.68 5.58
C ARG A 216 -5.61 -4.14 5.80
N LEU A 217 -6.44 -4.86 6.56
CA LEU A 217 -7.82 -4.47 6.88
C LEU A 217 -7.91 -3.57 8.12
N PHE A 218 -6.91 -3.62 8.97
CA PHE A 218 -6.88 -2.99 10.29
C PHE A 218 -5.63 -2.13 10.45
N LEU A 219 -5.65 -1.28 11.48
CA LEU A 219 -4.60 -0.31 11.77
C LEU A 219 -3.68 -0.82 12.89
N ASN A 220 -2.44 -0.34 12.89
CA ASN A 220 -1.50 -0.60 13.98
C ASN A 220 -1.87 0.23 15.21
N PRO A 221 -2.26 -0.40 16.33
CA PRO A 221 -2.66 0.31 17.54
C PRO A 221 -1.53 1.16 18.17
N LEU A 222 -0.28 0.89 17.83
CA LEU A 222 0.85 1.70 18.27
C LEU A 222 0.77 3.15 17.77
N HIS A 223 0.05 3.39 16.67
CA HIS A 223 -0.18 4.72 16.13
C HIS A 223 -1.51 5.37 16.60
N ALA A 224 -2.29 4.69 17.44
CA ALA A 224 -3.50 5.25 18.00
C ALA A 224 -3.18 6.41 18.97
N SER A 225 -3.98 7.47 18.91
CA SER A 225 -3.95 8.57 19.88
C SER A 225 -5.27 8.66 20.63
N PRO A 226 -5.35 8.13 21.85
CA PRO A 226 -6.56 8.26 22.66
C PRO A 226 -6.96 9.72 22.93
N GLU A 227 -6.00 10.65 22.99
CA GLU A 227 -6.32 12.08 23.18
C GLU A 227 -7.19 12.64 22.05
N LEU A 228 -6.94 12.24 20.80
CA LEU A 228 -7.74 12.65 19.65
C LEU A 228 -9.17 12.08 19.69
N VAL A 229 -9.36 10.94 20.35
CA VAL A 229 -10.66 10.25 20.44
C VAL A 229 -11.48 10.76 21.63
N PHE A 230 -10.86 10.86 22.80
CA PHE A 230 -11.54 11.21 24.05
C PHE A 230 -11.57 12.73 24.31
N GLY A 231 -10.82 13.54 23.52
CA GLY A 231 -10.78 14.98 23.66
C GLY A 231 -10.22 15.50 24.99
N ARG A 232 -9.43 14.66 25.68
CA ARG A 232 -8.80 14.97 26.97
C ARG A 232 -7.37 14.49 27.03
N THR A 233 -6.50 15.24 27.72
CA THR A 233 -5.10 14.86 27.93
C THR A 233 -5.00 13.59 28.76
N ILE A 234 -4.23 12.64 28.28
CA ILE A 234 -3.93 11.39 28.97
C ILE A 234 -2.51 11.49 29.52
N LYS A 235 -2.37 11.38 30.84
CA LYS A 235 -1.06 11.45 31.48
C LYS A 235 -0.21 10.26 31.07
N VAL A 236 0.94 10.55 30.48
CA VAL A 236 1.99 9.60 30.13
C VAL A 236 3.29 10.02 30.79
N GLU A 237 4.14 9.05 31.11
CA GLU A 237 5.53 9.35 31.47
C GLU A 237 6.27 9.71 30.17
N PRO A 238 6.95 10.87 30.12
CA PRO A 238 7.68 11.26 28.92
C PRO A 238 8.73 10.20 28.55
N SER A 239 8.76 9.79 27.29
CA SER A 239 9.85 8.96 26.80
C SER A 239 11.13 9.79 26.69
N SER A 240 12.24 9.26 27.22
CA SER A 240 13.58 9.84 27.05
C SER A 240 14.24 9.42 25.74
N ALA A 241 13.57 8.64 24.88
CA ALA A 241 14.12 8.10 23.66
C ALA A 241 14.35 9.19 22.60
N ASN A 242 15.58 9.68 22.53
CA ASN A 242 16.08 10.50 21.42
C ASN A 242 16.85 9.58 20.45
N GLY A 243 16.50 9.63 19.16
CA GLY A 243 17.23 8.93 18.10
C GLY A 243 16.50 7.70 17.57
N LEU A 244 16.86 6.50 17.99
CA LEU A 244 16.28 5.26 17.48
C LEU A 244 15.22 4.69 18.42
N ILE A 245 14.10 4.25 17.87
CA ILE A 245 13.02 3.58 18.60
C ILE A 245 13.54 2.22 19.13
N ASP A 246 13.35 1.95 20.41
CA ASP A 246 13.33 0.61 20.96
C ASP A 246 11.90 0.08 20.88
N TRP A 247 11.61 -0.68 19.81
CA TRP A 247 10.24 -1.13 19.54
C TRP A 247 9.65 -2.00 20.66
N PRO A 248 10.37 -2.98 21.26
CA PRO A 248 9.85 -3.74 22.39
C PRO A 248 9.48 -2.87 23.59
N GLU A 249 10.36 -1.96 24.01
CA GLU A 249 10.12 -1.07 25.16
C GLU A 249 8.97 -0.10 24.89
N ALA A 250 9.02 0.61 23.77
CA ALA A 250 8.01 1.61 23.41
C ALA A 250 6.64 0.97 23.14
N SER A 251 6.60 -0.23 22.52
CA SER A 251 5.35 -0.99 22.34
C SER A 251 4.75 -1.41 23.68
N SER A 252 5.57 -1.90 24.61
CA SER A 252 5.10 -2.27 25.96
C SER A 252 4.50 -1.06 26.67
N ALA A 253 5.13 0.11 26.60
CA ALA A 253 4.62 1.35 27.18
C ALA A 253 3.28 1.76 26.53
N LYS A 254 3.18 1.69 25.18
CA LYS A 254 1.97 2.06 24.43
C LYS A 254 0.80 1.10 24.74
N TYR A 255 1.02 -0.21 24.71
CA TYR A 255 -0.06 -1.17 25.05
C TYR A 255 -0.47 -1.07 26.51
N SER A 256 0.46 -0.80 27.44
CA SER A 256 0.11 -0.54 28.84
C SER A 256 -0.75 0.71 28.99
N LEU A 257 -0.45 1.78 28.23
CA LEU A 257 -1.28 2.98 28.19
C LEU A 257 -2.68 2.65 27.65
N LEU A 258 -2.75 1.98 26.49
CA LEU A 258 -4.03 1.62 25.85
C LEU A 258 -4.89 0.70 26.73
N ARG A 259 -4.27 -0.21 27.51
CA ARG A 259 -4.99 -1.06 28.47
C ARG A 259 -5.62 -0.22 29.57
N ARG A 260 -4.88 0.71 30.18
CA ARG A 260 -5.44 1.62 31.19
C ARG A 260 -6.57 2.47 30.63
N VAL A 261 -6.45 2.93 29.38
CA VAL A 261 -7.51 3.70 28.72
C VAL A 261 -8.76 2.83 28.50
N PHE A 262 -8.59 1.56 28.10
CA PHE A 262 -9.67 0.61 27.94
C PHE A 262 -10.41 0.34 29.26
N GLU A 263 -9.68 0.05 30.33
CA GLU A 263 -10.25 -0.17 31.67
C GLU A 263 -11.02 1.07 32.14
N ALA A 264 -10.43 2.25 32.02
CA ALA A 264 -11.09 3.52 32.38
C ALA A 264 -12.30 3.83 31.50
N PHE A 265 -12.32 3.37 30.23
CA PHE A 265 -13.46 3.49 29.34
C PHE A 265 -14.61 2.57 29.78
N LEU A 266 -14.33 1.33 30.18
CA LEU A 266 -15.35 0.40 30.67
C LEU A 266 -15.98 0.83 32.01
N ASP A 267 -15.17 1.36 32.92
CA ASP A 267 -15.58 1.73 34.27
C ASP A 267 -16.18 3.14 34.35
N GLY A 268 -16.05 3.94 33.27
CA GLY A 268 -16.44 5.35 33.25
C GLY A 268 -17.75 5.65 32.54
N ASP A 269 -18.19 6.91 32.62
CA ASP A 269 -19.41 7.40 31.97
C ASP A 269 -19.34 7.32 30.43
N ASP A 270 -18.13 7.21 29.85
CA ASP A 270 -17.92 7.09 28.42
C ASP A 270 -18.55 5.81 27.83
N TRP A 271 -18.58 4.71 28.63
CA TRP A 271 -19.15 3.43 28.21
C TRP A 271 -20.65 3.51 27.92
N ASP A 272 -21.41 4.17 28.80
CA ASP A 272 -22.86 4.37 28.65
C ASP A 272 -23.19 5.61 27.83
N GLY A 273 -22.18 6.35 27.39
CA GLY A 273 -22.29 7.60 26.65
C GLY A 273 -22.19 7.47 25.13
N PRO A 274 -22.06 8.61 24.43
CA PRO A 274 -21.95 8.67 22.97
C PRO A 274 -20.75 7.87 22.42
N LEU A 275 -19.62 7.80 23.16
CA LEU A 275 -18.44 7.05 22.74
C LEU A 275 -18.69 5.55 22.80
N GLY A 276 -19.36 5.04 23.84
CA GLY A 276 -19.74 3.63 23.91
C GLY A 276 -20.73 3.24 22.81
N ALA A 277 -21.71 4.11 22.51
CA ALA A 277 -22.63 3.90 21.39
C ALA A 277 -21.88 3.89 20.03
N ASP A 278 -20.88 4.75 19.85
CA ASP A 278 -20.03 4.76 18.65
C ASP A 278 -19.16 3.50 18.54
N PHE A 279 -18.59 3.04 19.65
CA PHE A 279 -17.84 1.78 19.68
C PHE A 279 -18.74 0.57 19.34
N ALA A 280 -19.95 0.52 19.90
CA ALA A 280 -20.91 -0.55 19.59
C ALA A 280 -21.28 -0.57 18.10
N ARG A 281 -21.51 0.61 17.50
CA ARG A 281 -21.77 0.75 16.06
C ARG A 281 -20.56 0.29 15.23
N TYR A 282 -19.34 0.74 15.57
CA TYR A 282 -18.13 0.33 14.89
C TYR A 282 -17.97 -1.20 14.88
N ARG A 283 -18.22 -1.86 16.03
CA ARG A 283 -18.21 -3.31 16.12
C ARG A 283 -19.25 -3.98 15.21
N ALA A 284 -20.46 -3.43 15.17
CA ALA A 284 -21.52 -3.93 14.30
C ALA A 284 -21.17 -3.77 12.81
N ASP A 285 -20.65 -2.61 12.41
CA ASP A 285 -20.30 -2.30 11.02
C ASP A 285 -19.11 -3.15 10.52
N GLN A 286 -18.10 -3.38 11.37
CA GLN A 286 -16.94 -4.21 11.03
C GLN A 286 -17.22 -5.72 11.10
N GLY A 287 -18.22 -6.13 11.88
CA GLY A 287 -18.76 -7.48 11.94
C GLY A 287 -17.71 -8.57 12.21
N SER A 288 -17.78 -9.64 11.41
CA SER A 288 -16.89 -10.82 11.56
C SER A 288 -15.43 -10.49 11.30
N LEU A 289 -15.12 -9.57 10.41
CA LEU A 289 -13.73 -9.17 10.11
C LEU A 289 -12.99 -8.72 11.36
N LEU A 290 -13.61 -7.81 12.12
CA LEU A 290 -13.04 -7.29 13.36
C LEU A 290 -12.97 -8.36 14.46
N TYR A 291 -14.00 -9.21 14.53
CA TYR A 291 -14.02 -10.31 15.50
C TYR A 291 -12.91 -11.33 15.23
N GLU A 292 -12.73 -11.74 13.98
CA GLU A 292 -11.67 -12.68 13.57
C GLU A 292 -10.27 -12.10 13.82
N HIS A 293 -10.06 -10.82 13.52
CA HIS A 293 -8.79 -10.14 13.84
C HIS A 293 -8.53 -10.11 15.35
N ALA A 294 -9.52 -9.75 16.15
CA ALA A 294 -9.41 -9.75 17.63
C ALA A 294 -9.13 -11.15 18.18
N CYS A 295 -9.78 -12.19 17.63
CA CYS A 295 -9.50 -13.58 17.99
C CYS A 295 -8.06 -13.99 17.67
N PHE A 296 -7.55 -13.59 16.50
CA PHE A 296 -6.17 -13.86 16.10
C PHE A 296 -5.17 -13.24 17.09
N GLU A 297 -5.32 -11.94 17.38
CA GLU A 297 -4.40 -11.21 18.27
C GLU A 297 -4.39 -11.83 19.69
N ALA A 298 -5.56 -12.15 20.23
CA ALA A 298 -5.66 -12.82 21.53
C ALA A 298 -5.07 -14.23 21.53
N LEU A 299 -5.32 -15.01 20.47
CA LEU A 299 -4.75 -16.35 20.28
C LEU A 299 -3.23 -16.29 20.14
N GLN A 300 -2.71 -15.36 19.35
CA GLN A 300 -1.27 -15.19 19.16
C GLN A 300 -0.59 -14.88 20.50
N ALA A 301 -1.14 -13.95 21.28
CA ALA A 301 -0.62 -13.62 22.62
C ALA A 301 -0.60 -14.84 23.54
N ALA A 302 -1.69 -15.64 23.55
CA ALA A 302 -1.79 -16.85 24.36
C ALA A 302 -0.89 -18.00 23.88
N ARG A 303 -0.42 -17.94 22.63
CA ARG A 303 0.42 -18.98 22.00
C ARG A 303 1.91 -18.64 21.96
N MET A 304 2.32 -17.44 22.37
CA MET A 304 3.73 -17.13 22.42
C MET A 304 4.52 -18.16 23.23
N PRO A 305 5.72 -18.59 22.80
CA PRO A 305 6.52 -18.06 21.69
C PRO A 305 6.21 -18.66 20.31
N GLN A 306 5.15 -19.47 20.13
CA GLN A 306 4.76 -20.01 18.82
C GLN A 306 4.12 -18.90 17.96
N ARG A 307 4.94 -18.18 17.21
CA ARG A 307 4.56 -16.99 16.45
C ARG A 307 3.68 -17.26 15.23
N GLU A 308 3.89 -18.40 14.57
CA GLU A 308 3.26 -18.74 13.30
C GLU A 308 1.99 -19.58 13.52
N TRP A 309 0.84 -19.06 13.09
CA TRP A 309 -0.43 -19.76 13.21
C TRP A 309 -0.47 -21.11 12.47
N ARG A 310 0.33 -21.26 11.40
CA ARG A 310 0.47 -22.55 10.69
C ARG A 310 1.08 -23.64 11.56
N GLY A 311 1.81 -23.28 12.61
CA GLY A 311 2.35 -24.17 13.63
C GLY A 311 1.42 -24.39 14.83
N TRP A 312 0.28 -23.70 14.94
CA TRP A 312 -0.68 -23.91 16.02
C TRP A 312 -1.35 -25.28 15.94
N PRO A 313 -1.99 -25.77 17.01
CA PRO A 313 -2.87 -26.93 16.97
C PRO A 313 -3.88 -26.82 15.82
N ALA A 314 -4.16 -27.94 15.15
CA ALA A 314 -4.93 -27.94 13.91
C ALA A 314 -6.33 -27.32 14.05
N ASP A 315 -6.96 -27.47 15.22
CA ASP A 315 -8.27 -26.95 15.57
C ASP A 315 -8.29 -25.43 15.82
N LEU A 316 -7.13 -24.79 16.02
CA LEU A 316 -6.98 -23.32 16.12
C LEU A 316 -6.58 -22.65 14.79
N ARG A 317 -6.27 -23.43 13.75
CA ARG A 317 -5.94 -22.88 12.43
C ARG A 317 -7.19 -22.48 11.64
N ASP A 318 -8.36 -23.03 11.96
CA ASP A 318 -9.62 -22.67 11.34
C ASP A 318 -10.28 -21.51 12.12
N PRO A 319 -10.33 -20.28 11.57
CA PRO A 319 -10.93 -19.12 12.24
C PRO A 319 -12.41 -19.33 12.60
N HIS A 320 -13.10 -20.21 11.89
CA HIS A 320 -14.52 -20.52 12.10
C HIS A 320 -14.73 -21.80 12.91
N GLY A 321 -13.64 -22.43 13.38
CA GLY A 321 -13.65 -23.68 14.12
C GLY A 321 -14.21 -23.55 15.54
N ALA A 322 -14.76 -24.65 16.05
CA ALA A 322 -15.33 -24.69 17.41
C ALA A 322 -14.29 -24.37 18.50
N ALA A 323 -13.02 -24.73 18.30
CA ALA A 323 -11.94 -24.42 19.26
C ALA A 323 -11.68 -22.93 19.38
N VAL A 324 -11.69 -22.20 18.25
CA VAL A 324 -11.54 -20.74 18.21
C VAL A 324 -12.74 -20.07 18.88
N ALA A 325 -13.95 -20.51 18.56
CA ALA A 325 -15.17 -20.01 19.22
C ALA A 325 -15.16 -20.25 20.74
N PHE A 326 -14.71 -21.42 21.19
CA PHE A 326 -14.56 -21.72 22.61
C PHE A 326 -13.49 -20.82 23.28
N PHE A 327 -12.35 -20.67 22.67
CA PHE A 327 -11.29 -19.75 23.15
C PHE A 327 -11.84 -18.33 23.31
N ALA A 328 -12.48 -17.79 22.27
CA ALA A 328 -13.04 -16.44 22.30
C ALA A 328 -14.10 -16.27 23.40
N ALA A 329 -14.96 -17.27 23.59
CA ALA A 329 -15.95 -17.28 24.66
C ALA A 329 -15.32 -17.36 26.07
N SER A 330 -14.13 -17.95 26.21
CA SER A 330 -13.38 -18.01 27.46
C SER A 330 -12.55 -16.74 27.76
N GLN A 331 -12.38 -15.86 26.79
CA GLN A 331 -11.56 -14.64 26.88
C GLN A 331 -12.32 -13.41 26.33
N PRO A 332 -13.57 -13.15 26.76
CA PRO A 332 -14.42 -12.12 26.14
C PRO A 332 -13.84 -10.71 26.29
N GLU A 333 -13.17 -10.43 27.40
CA GLU A 333 -12.56 -9.12 27.66
C GLU A 333 -11.35 -8.87 26.75
N GLU A 334 -10.51 -9.87 26.49
CA GLU A 334 -9.39 -9.74 25.56
C GLU A 334 -9.88 -9.52 24.13
N ILE A 335 -10.92 -10.23 23.70
CA ILE A 335 -11.52 -9.98 22.38
C ILE A 335 -12.08 -8.55 22.31
N LEU A 336 -12.77 -8.10 23.35
CA LEU A 336 -13.31 -6.74 23.42
C LEU A 336 -12.19 -5.70 23.41
N TYR A 337 -11.08 -5.95 24.11
CA TYR A 337 -9.90 -5.09 24.11
C TYR A 337 -9.30 -4.92 22.71
N HIS A 338 -9.06 -6.01 21.99
CA HIS A 338 -8.53 -5.91 20.62
C HIS A 338 -9.50 -5.20 19.66
N GLN A 339 -10.81 -5.37 19.85
CA GLN A 339 -11.80 -4.58 19.10
C GLN A 339 -11.75 -3.09 19.46
N PHE A 340 -11.57 -2.77 20.75
CA PHE A 340 -11.39 -1.40 21.23
C PHE A 340 -10.13 -0.74 20.65
N LEU A 341 -9.01 -1.46 20.59
CA LEU A 341 -7.78 -0.98 19.98
C LEU A 341 -8.01 -0.53 18.53
N GLN A 342 -8.75 -1.31 17.75
CA GLN A 342 -9.05 -0.98 16.37
C GLN A 342 -10.01 0.22 16.27
N TRP A 343 -11.00 0.34 17.15
CA TRP A 343 -11.87 1.49 17.19
C TRP A 343 -11.11 2.78 17.53
N VAL A 344 -10.25 2.78 18.53
CA VAL A 344 -9.43 3.95 18.89
C VAL A 344 -8.51 4.32 17.73
N SER A 345 -7.88 3.35 17.06
CA SER A 345 -7.01 3.60 15.90
C SER A 345 -7.78 4.24 14.73
N ASP A 346 -8.95 3.71 14.40
CA ASP A 346 -9.83 4.22 13.34
C ASP A 346 -10.28 5.67 13.63
N ARG A 347 -10.72 5.93 14.86
CA ARG A 347 -11.16 7.28 15.27
C ARG A 347 -10.00 8.28 15.35
N SER A 348 -8.81 7.82 15.74
CA SER A 348 -7.60 8.65 15.72
C SER A 348 -7.24 9.08 14.29
N LEU A 349 -7.29 8.15 13.33
CA LEU A 349 -7.03 8.47 11.91
C LEU A 349 -8.08 9.43 11.35
N SER A 350 -9.36 9.20 11.66
CA SER A 350 -10.45 10.10 11.29
C SER A 350 -10.23 11.52 11.84
N ALA A 351 -9.82 11.63 13.11
CA ALA A 351 -9.54 12.91 13.74
C ALA A 351 -8.32 13.61 13.13
N ALA A 352 -7.24 12.89 12.86
CA ALA A 352 -6.05 13.46 12.22
C ALA A 352 -6.34 13.97 10.80
N GLN A 353 -7.12 13.22 10.00
CA GLN A 353 -7.57 13.68 8.68
C GLN A 353 -8.45 14.94 8.79
N ARG A 354 -9.35 14.99 9.76
CA ARG A 354 -10.18 16.18 10.01
C ARG A 354 -9.31 17.39 10.34
N VAL A 355 -8.31 17.25 11.22
CA VAL A 355 -7.34 18.31 11.54
C VAL A 355 -6.59 18.79 10.30
N ALA A 356 -6.13 17.87 9.43
CA ALA A 356 -5.48 18.23 8.18
C ALA A 356 -6.40 19.05 7.27
N ARG A 357 -7.66 18.67 7.16
CA ARG A 357 -8.67 19.42 6.37
C ARG A 357 -8.98 20.78 6.97
N GLU A 358 -9.13 20.86 8.30
CA GLU A 358 -9.37 22.12 9.04
C GLU A 358 -8.16 23.07 8.94
N ALA A 359 -6.93 22.54 8.87
CA ALA A 359 -5.72 23.30 8.56
C ALA A 359 -5.66 23.79 7.10
N GLY A 360 -6.66 23.47 6.31
CA GLY A 360 -6.82 23.91 4.92
C GLY A 360 -6.17 23.01 3.88
N MET A 361 -5.64 21.84 4.21
CA MET A 361 -5.10 20.90 3.23
C MET A 361 -6.20 20.40 2.29
N ARG A 362 -5.99 20.50 0.97
CA ARG A 362 -6.99 20.13 -0.05
C ARG A 362 -7.08 18.63 -0.30
N ILE A 363 -6.03 17.86 0.05
CA ILE A 363 -6.02 16.40 0.07
C ILE A 363 -6.04 15.89 1.52
N GLY A 364 -5.19 16.43 2.40
CA GLY A 364 -4.98 15.94 3.76
C GLY A 364 -4.04 14.75 3.80
N LEU A 365 -4.38 13.72 4.59
CA LEU A 365 -3.52 12.55 4.73
C LEU A 365 -3.61 11.63 3.51
N ILE A 366 -2.45 11.15 3.06
CA ILE A 366 -2.31 10.12 2.04
C ILE A 366 -1.77 8.88 2.76
N GLY A 367 -2.58 7.82 2.79
CA GLY A 367 -2.18 6.52 3.33
C GLY A 367 -1.33 5.74 2.34
N ASP A 368 -0.61 4.74 2.83
CA ASP A 368 0.19 3.84 2.00
C ASP A 368 -0.34 2.40 2.13
N LEU A 369 -0.72 1.81 1.00
CA LEU A 369 -1.26 0.46 0.91
C LEU A 369 -0.17 -0.51 0.51
N ALA A 370 0.32 -1.32 1.43
CA ALA A 370 1.33 -2.34 1.19
C ALA A 370 0.89 -3.36 0.11
N VAL A 371 1.82 -3.82 -0.72
CA VAL A 371 1.55 -4.74 -1.83
C VAL A 371 0.95 -6.06 -1.39
N GLY A 372 1.37 -6.57 -0.24
CA GLY A 372 0.95 -7.85 0.32
C GLY A 372 0.74 -7.82 1.83
N MET A 373 0.60 -8.99 2.42
CA MET A 373 0.52 -9.22 3.85
C MET A 373 1.43 -10.37 4.26
N ASP A 374 1.83 -10.38 5.54
CA ASP A 374 2.58 -11.50 6.09
C ASP A 374 1.73 -12.79 6.05
N PRO A 375 2.26 -13.90 5.51
CA PRO A 375 1.53 -15.18 5.45
C PRO A 375 1.19 -15.75 6.82
N ASN A 376 1.82 -15.26 7.90
CA ASN A 376 1.56 -15.64 9.28
C ASN A 376 0.68 -14.63 10.04
N GLY A 377 0.18 -13.58 9.36
CA GLY A 377 -0.65 -12.54 9.95
C GLY A 377 -2.14 -12.90 10.06
N SER A 378 -2.88 -12.03 10.76
CA SER A 378 -4.32 -12.20 10.98
C SER A 378 -5.12 -12.19 9.68
N HIS A 379 -4.70 -11.40 8.67
CA HIS A 379 -5.36 -11.36 7.37
C HIS A 379 -5.23 -12.71 6.65
N ALA A 380 -4.02 -13.31 6.68
CA ALA A 380 -3.78 -14.62 6.08
C ALA A 380 -4.51 -15.74 6.84
N TRP A 381 -4.55 -15.68 8.16
CA TRP A 381 -5.27 -16.66 9.00
C TRP A 381 -6.79 -16.61 8.79
N SER A 382 -7.38 -15.41 8.70
CA SER A 382 -8.84 -15.28 8.52
C SER A 382 -9.31 -15.50 7.08
N ARG A 383 -8.43 -15.39 6.08
CA ARG A 383 -8.76 -15.43 4.66
C ARG A 383 -7.96 -16.46 3.86
N GLN A 384 -7.71 -17.62 4.45
CA GLN A 384 -6.86 -18.69 3.88
C GLN A 384 -7.25 -19.10 2.46
N SER A 385 -8.55 -19.11 2.14
CA SER A 385 -9.06 -19.44 0.80
C SER A 385 -8.80 -18.38 -0.27
N ASP A 386 -8.52 -17.14 0.14
CA ASP A 386 -8.43 -15.98 -0.74
C ASP A 386 -7.00 -15.65 -1.11
N ILE A 387 -6.00 -16.25 -0.45
CA ILE A 387 -4.59 -15.91 -0.57
C ILE A 387 -3.75 -17.03 -1.18
N LEU A 388 -2.56 -16.67 -1.65
CA LEU A 388 -1.58 -17.56 -2.28
C LEU A 388 -0.64 -18.18 -1.24
N LEU A 389 -1.18 -19.07 -0.37
CA LEU A 389 -0.36 -19.77 0.62
C LEU A 389 0.72 -20.65 -0.04
N GLY A 390 1.92 -20.66 0.55
CA GLY A 390 3.08 -21.40 0.03
C GLY A 390 3.87 -20.67 -1.06
N LEU A 391 3.47 -19.43 -1.37
CA LEU A 391 4.17 -18.53 -2.25
C LEU A 391 4.46 -17.21 -1.54
N THR A 392 5.59 -16.59 -1.89
CA THR A 392 5.94 -15.23 -1.50
C THR A 392 5.98 -14.30 -2.71
N ILE A 393 5.71 -13.01 -2.46
CA ILE A 393 5.85 -11.95 -3.46
C ILE A 393 7.28 -11.45 -3.43
N GLY A 394 7.82 -11.10 -4.59
CA GLY A 394 9.14 -10.50 -4.72
C GLY A 394 9.34 -9.84 -6.07
N ALA A 395 10.61 -9.74 -6.46
CA ALA A 395 11.01 -9.25 -7.77
C ALA A 395 12.07 -10.19 -8.38
N PRO A 396 12.05 -10.40 -9.71
CA PRO A 396 13.12 -11.14 -10.38
C PRO A 396 14.45 -10.38 -10.32
N PRO A 397 15.57 -11.02 -10.67
CA PRO A 397 16.85 -10.36 -10.80
C PRO A 397 16.78 -9.10 -11.68
N ASP A 398 17.30 -7.99 -11.18
CA ASP A 398 17.40 -6.71 -11.87
C ASP A 398 18.82 -6.09 -11.74
N LEU A 399 19.00 -4.90 -12.32
CA LEU A 399 20.30 -4.21 -12.30
C LEU A 399 20.76 -3.84 -10.88
N LEU A 400 19.80 -3.49 -10.00
CA LEU A 400 20.08 -3.08 -8.62
C LEU A 400 20.18 -4.28 -7.68
N ASN A 401 19.45 -5.37 -7.99
CA ASN A 401 19.37 -6.60 -7.20
C ASN A 401 19.57 -7.83 -8.09
N PRO A 402 20.82 -8.16 -8.46
CA PRO A 402 21.12 -9.27 -9.37
C PRO A 402 20.66 -10.64 -8.88
N GLY A 403 20.47 -10.81 -7.57
CA GLY A 403 19.92 -12.05 -6.96
C GLY A 403 18.39 -12.13 -6.97
N GLY A 404 17.70 -11.07 -7.38
CA GLY A 404 16.27 -10.90 -7.15
C GLY A 404 15.95 -10.56 -5.69
N GLN A 405 14.67 -10.40 -5.39
CA GLN A 405 14.19 -10.07 -4.04
C GLN A 405 13.04 -10.99 -3.64
N ASP A 406 13.05 -11.48 -2.41
CA ASP A 406 11.90 -12.08 -1.73
C ASP A 406 11.46 -11.13 -0.60
N TRP A 407 10.24 -10.61 -0.69
CA TRP A 407 9.70 -9.70 0.32
C TRP A 407 9.00 -10.43 1.46
N SER A 408 8.95 -11.76 1.41
CA SER A 408 8.34 -12.64 2.42
C SER A 408 6.86 -12.34 2.68
N LEU A 409 6.17 -11.77 1.69
CA LEU A 409 4.76 -11.41 1.73
C LEU A 409 3.95 -12.37 0.87
N THR A 410 2.68 -12.56 1.21
CA THR A 410 1.71 -13.21 0.33
C THR A 410 0.69 -12.21 -0.19
N GLY A 411 -0.04 -12.60 -1.24
CA GLY A 411 -1.08 -11.80 -1.87
C GLY A 411 -2.35 -12.57 -2.12
N PHE A 412 -3.35 -11.89 -2.67
CA PHE A 412 -4.60 -12.53 -3.06
C PHE A 412 -4.41 -13.47 -4.26
N SER A 413 -5.16 -14.57 -4.26
CA SER A 413 -5.30 -15.42 -5.43
C SER A 413 -6.24 -14.76 -6.44
N PRO A 414 -5.79 -14.43 -7.68
CA PRO A 414 -6.67 -13.81 -8.68
C PRO A 414 -7.89 -14.67 -8.97
N ARG A 415 -7.71 -15.98 -9.00
CA ARG A 415 -8.80 -16.94 -9.20
C ARG A 415 -9.82 -16.93 -8.06
N ALA A 416 -9.36 -16.91 -6.80
CA ALA A 416 -10.25 -16.85 -5.63
C ALA A 416 -11.00 -15.50 -5.59
N MET A 417 -10.32 -14.39 -5.93
CA MET A 417 -10.96 -13.09 -6.03
C MET A 417 -12.11 -13.08 -7.05
N GLU A 418 -11.88 -13.58 -8.28
CA GLU A 418 -12.94 -13.66 -9.30
C GLU A 418 -14.11 -14.52 -8.83
N GLN A 419 -13.82 -15.67 -8.22
CA GLN A 419 -14.84 -16.60 -7.71
C GLN A 419 -15.62 -16.04 -6.52
N GLY A 420 -14.97 -15.24 -5.67
CA GLY A 420 -15.55 -14.58 -4.49
C GLY A 420 -16.09 -13.18 -4.76
N GLY A 421 -16.17 -12.71 -6.03
CA GLY A 421 -16.68 -11.38 -6.36
C GLY A 421 -15.82 -10.23 -5.85
N PHE A 422 -14.50 -10.44 -5.79
CA PHE A 422 -13.50 -9.44 -5.39
C PHE A 422 -13.65 -8.90 -3.94
N ILE A 423 -14.44 -9.57 -3.09
CA ILE A 423 -14.72 -9.14 -1.72
C ILE A 423 -13.45 -8.82 -0.92
N PRO A 424 -12.39 -9.66 -0.91
CA PRO A 424 -11.18 -9.36 -0.14
C PRO A 424 -10.44 -8.10 -0.63
N PHE A 425 -10.39 -7.90 -1.94
CA PHE A 425 -9.77 -6.72 -2.55
C PHE A 425 -10.55 -5.45 -2.21
N LEU A 426 -11.88 -5.49 -2.36
CA LEU A 426 -12.77 -4.37 -2.01
C LEU A 426 -12.66 -4.01 -0.53
N ALA A 427 -12.68 -4.99 0.37
CA ALA A 427 -12.52 -4.75 1.81
C ALA A 427 -11.17 -4.06 2.11
N THR A 428 -10.09 -4.46 1.40
CA THR A 428 -8.77 -3.84 1.55
C THR A 428 -8.76 -2.38 1.06
N LEU A 429 -9.36 -2.10 -0.11
CA LEU A 429 -9.47 -0.73 -0.62
C LEU A 429 -10.30 0.16 0.30
N GLN A 430 -11.46 -0.33 0.75
CA GLN A 430 -12.34 0.41 1.65
C GLN A 430 -11.68 0.71 3.00
N ALA A 431 -10.90 -0.24 3.54
CA ALA A 431 -10.12 -0.01 4.75
C ALA A 431 -9.04 1.07 4.56
N ALA A 432 -8.30 1.03 3.44
CA ALA A 432 -7.25 2.00 3.13
C ALA A 432 -7.80 3.41 2.85
N MET A 433 -8.99 3.52 2.25
CA MET A 433 -9.59 4.78 1.82
C MET A 433 -10.48 5.45 2.87
N ARG A 434 -10.91 4.73 3.92
CA ARG A 434 -11.97 5.17 4.85
C ARG A 434 -11.80 6.56 5.42
N HIS A 435 -10.60 6.94 5.80
CA HIS A 435 -10.28 8.22 6.43
C HIS A 435 -9.11 8.94 5.73
N ALA A 436 -8.84 8.62 4.48
CA ALA A 436 -7.76 9.22 3.72
C ALA A 436 -8.29 10.23 2.69
N GLY A 437 -7.48 11.21 2.31
CA GLY A 437 -7.70 12.06 1.14
C GLY A 437 -7.00 11.54 -0.10
N GLY A 438 -5.99 10.69 0.09
CA GLY A 438 -5.28 9.95 -0.95
C GLY A 438 -4.76 8.61 -0.45
N ILE A 439 -4.45 7.70 -1.37
CA ILE A 439 -3.70 6.48 -1.09
C ILE A 439 -2.55 6.33 -2.09
N ARG A 440 -1.39 5.88 -1.61
CA ARG A 440 -0.34 5.31 -2.43
C ARG A 440 -0.55 3.80 -2.48
N VAL A 441 -0.58 3.24 -3.67
CA VAL A 441 -0.61 1.79 -3.89
C VAL A 441 0.82 1.34 -4.13
N ASP A 442 1.37 0.65 -3.15
CA ASP A 442 2.72 0.10 -3.20
C ASP A 442 2.82 -0.97 -4.28
N HIS A 443 3.92 -0.93 -5.07
CA HIS A 443 4.15 -1.81 -6.21
C HIS A 443 2.91 -1.95 -7.11
N ALA A 444 2.44 -0.82 -7.68
CA ALA A 444 1.19 -0.76 -8.47
C ALA A 444 1.14 -1.77 -9.64
N MET A 445 2.31 -2.23 -10.13
CA MET A 445 2.41 -3.32 -11.11
C MET A 445 1.72 -4.60 -10.62
N GLY A 446 1.57 -4.76 -9.29
CA GLY A 446 0.84 -5.85 -8.66
C GLY A 446 -0.65 -5.92 -9.04
N LEU A 447 -1.25 -4.82 -9.53
CA LEU A 447 -2.60 -4.83 -10.11
C LEU A 447 -2.65 -5.58 -11.44
N ALA A 448 -1.54 -5.67 -12.16
CA ALA A 448 -1.43 -6.36 -13.45
C ALA A 448 -0.76 -7.73 -13.32
N ARG A 449 0.34 -7.81 -12.59
CA ARG A 449 1.09 -9.06 -12.37
C ARG A 449 1.96 -8.99 -11.13
N LEU A 450 2.18 -10.13 -10.48
CA LEU A 450 3.13 -10.28 -9.37
C LEU A 450 4.17 -11.35 -9.71
N TRP A 451 5.42 -11.10 -9.29
CA TRP A 451 6.46 -12.12 -9.26
C TRP A 451 6.26 -12.97 -8.00
N LEU A 452 6.03 -14.26 -8.20
CA LEU A 452 5.74 -15.22 -7.12
C LEU A 452 6.86 -16.24 -7.00
N ILE A 453 7.35 -16.38 -5.79
CA ILE A 453 8.45 -17.27 -5.43
C ILE A 453 7.87 -18.38 -4.56
N PRO A 454 8.07 -19.66 -4.91
CA PRO A 454 7.72 -20.75 -3.99
C PRO A 454 8.48 -20.66 -2.67
N GLU A 455 7.81 -20.78 -1.52
CA GLU A 455 8.47 -20.73 -0.20
C GLU A 455 9.73 -21.62 -0.16
N GLY A 456 10.87 -21.03 0.25
CA GLY A 456 12.18 -21.69 0.31
C GLY A 456 12.92 -21.85 -1.01
N ALA A 457 12.39 -21.33 -2.13
CA ALA A 457 13.13 -21.23 -3.39
C ALA A 457 13.97 -19.95 -3.45
N SER A 458 14.94 -19.90 -4.37
CA SER A 458 15.66 -18.67 -4.66
C SER A 458 14.72 -17.61 -5.27
N PRO A 459 14.92 -16.30 -5.00
CA PRO A 459 14.14 -15.24 -5.64
C PRO A 459 14.15 -15.29 -7.17
N ALA A 460 15.22 -15.79 -7.78
CA ALA A 460 15.32 -16.00 -9.21
C ALA A 460 14.46 -17.18 -9.72
N GLU A 461 13.99 -18.07 -8.84
CA GLU A 461 13.18 -19.26 -9.17
C GLU A 461 11.68 -18.97 -8.99
N GLY A 462 11.20 -17.86 -9.54
CA GLY A 462 9.83 -17.45 -9.49
C GLY A 462 9.13 -17.53 -10.86
N ALA A 463 7.87 -17.06 -10.86
CA ALA A 463 7.08 -16.87 -12.07
C ALA A 463 6.13 -15.68 -11.91
N TYR A 464 5.91 -14.94 -13.00
CA TYR A 464 4.85 -13.94 -13.02
C TYR A 464 3.48 -14.61 -13.08
N LEU A 465 2.57 -14.14 -12.21
CA LEU A 465 1.15 -14.45 -12.26
C LEU A 465 0.38 -13.19 -12.65
N ASN A 466 -0.44 -13.27 -13.69
CA ASN A 466 -1.28 -12.18 -14.15
C ASN A 466 -2.55 -12.06 -13.31
N PHE A 467 -2.97 -10.83 -13.10
CA PHE A 467 -4.19 -10.45 -12.37
C PHE A 467 -5.25 -9.90 -13.33
N PRO A 468 -6.54 -9.90 -12.96
CA PRO A 468 -7.62 -9.34 -13.76
C PRO A 468 -7.60 -7.81 -13.71
N VAL A 469 -6.53 -7.20 -14.23
CA VAL A 469 -6.19 -5.77 -14.09
C VAL A 469 -7.35 -4.84 -14.47
N ALA A 470 -8.11 -5.18 -15.53
CA ALA A 470 -9.24 -4.36 -15.95
C ALA A 470 -10.35 -4.28 -14.89
N ASP A 471 -10.60 -5.39 -14.18
CA ASP A 471 -11.60 -5.42 -13.11
C ASP A 471 -11.08 -4.72 -11.87
N LEU A 472 -9.81 -4.94 -11.50
CA LEU A 472 -9.17 -4.29 -10.35
C LEU A 472 -9.13 -2.77 -10.52
N LEU A 473 -8.78 -2.25 -11.70
CA LEU A 473 -8.76 -0.82 -12.00
C LEU A 473 -10.17 -0.20 -11.96
N ARG A 474 -11.20 -0.91 -12.45
CA ARG A 474 -12.59 -0.43 -12.36
C ARG A 474 -13.07 -0.38 -10.92
N LEU A 475 -12.78 -1.39 -10.13
CA LEU A 475 -13.13 -1.41 -8.69
C LEU A 475 -12.38 -0.33 -7.93
N LEU A 476 -11.09 -0.13 -8.21
CA LEU A 476 -10.29 0.95 -7.64
C LEU A 476 -10.88 2.32 -8.01
N ALA A 477 -11.27 2.54 -9.27
CA ALA A 477 -11.90 3.77 -9.71
C ALA A 477 -13.26 4.02 -9.00
N LEU A 478 -14.05 2.96 -8.83
CA LEU A 478 -15.33 3.06 -8.13
C LEU A 478 -15.14 3.46 -6.67
N GLU A 479 -14.25 2.79 -5.95
CA GLU A 479 -13.97 3.09 -4.54
C GLU A 479 -13.30 4.47 -4.37
N SER A 480 -12.37 4.84 -5.26
CA SER A 480 -11.74 6.17 -5.27
C SER A 480 -12.75 7.31 -5.32
N VAL A 481 -13.74 7.22 -6.23
CA VAL A 481 -14.79 8.24 -6.35
C VAL A 481 -15.75 8.21 -5.17
N ARG A 482 -16.14 7.01 -4.68
CA ARG A 482 -17.04 6.85 -3.53
C ARG A 482 -16.47 7.44 -2.25
N HIS A 483 -15.16 7.27 -2.03
CA HIS A 483 -14.46 7.77 -0.84
C HIS A 483 -13.85 9.16 -1.01
N ASN A 484 -13.94 9.76 -2.21
CA ASN A 484 -13.28 11.02 -2.56
C ASN A 484 -11.77 11.00 -2.35
N VAL A 485 -11.10 9.91 -2.72
CA VAL A 485 -9.68 9.64 -2.50
C VAL A 485 -8.92 9.69 -3.83
N VAL A 486 -7.80 10.42 -3.89
CA VAL A 486 -6.87 10.37 -5.02
C VAL A 486 -5.99 9.14 -4.92
N VAL A 487 -5.59 8.57 -6.05
CA VAL A 487 -4.78 7.35 -6.10
C VAL A 487 -3.41 7.64 -6.73
N ILE A 488 -2.35 7.28 -6.01
CA ILE A 488 -0.97 7.34 -6.48
C ILE A 488 -0.50 5.89 -6.61
N GLY A 489 0.02 5.50 -7.76
CA GLY A 489 0.60 4.18 -8.00
C GLY A 489 2.12 4.27 -7.93
N GLU A 490 2.74 3.48 -7.06
CA GLU A 490 4.20 3.32 -7.12
C GLU A 490 4.53 2.43 -8.31
N ASP A 491 5.15 3.03 -9.32
CA ASP A 491 5.49 2.46 -10.61
C ASP A 491 7.00 2.52 -10.90
N LEU A 492 7.80 2.41 -9.84
CA LEU A 492 9.26 2.40 -9.92
C LEU A 492 9.79 0.97 -10.22
N GLY A 493 10.95 0.88 -10.86
CA GLY A 493 11.60 -0.41 -11.16
C GLY A 493 11.29 -0.97 -12.55
N THR A 494 11.10 -2.30 -12.67
CA THR A 494 10.88 -2.97 -13.97
C THR A 494 9.41 -2.94 -14.36
N VAL A 495 9.00 -1.86 -15.00
CA VAL A 495 7.62 -1.60 -15.38
C VAL A 495 7.27 -2.30 -16.70
N PRO A 496 6.13 -3.00 -16.81
CA PRO A 496 5.65 -3.57 -18.07
C PRO A 496 5.39 -2.51 -19.14
N GLU A 497 5.63 -2.85 -20.40
CA GLU A 497 5.30 -1.98 -21.54
C GLU A 497 3.81 -1.56 -21.50
N GLY A 498 3.54 -0.25 -21.69
CA GLY A 498 2.19 0.31 -21.69
C GLY A 498 1.55 0.46 -20.29
N PHE A 499 2.26 0.12 -19.21
CA PHE A 499 1.69 0.20 -17.87
C PHE A 499 1.48 1.65 -17.41
N HIS A 500 2.43 2.55 -17.69
CA HIS A 500 2.28 3.99 -17.41
C HIS A 500 1.05 4.58 -18.10
N ASP A 501 0.86 4.31 -19.40
CA ASP A 501 -0.32 4.75 -20.15
C ASP A 501 -1.62 4.21 -19.53
N MET A 502 -1.59 2.98 -19.03
CA MET A 502 -2.74 2.36 -18.36
C MET A 502 -3.07 3.04 -17.04
N LEU A 503 -2.07 3.41 -16.23
CA LEU A 503 -2.26 4.16 -14.99
C LEU A 503 -2.85 5.55 -15.29
N GLU A 504 -2.26 6.29 -16.24
CA GLU A 504 -2.74 7.61 -16.65
C GLU A 504 -4.19 7.57 -17.12
N GLN A 505 -4.54 6.64 -18.03
CA GLN A 505 -5.90 6.45 -18.52
C GLN A 505 -6.89 6.09 -17.40
N SER A 506 -6.39 5.45 -16.34
CA SER A 506 -7.18 5.08 -15.17
C SER A 506 -7.26 6.19 -14.12
N GLY A 507 -6.64 7.34 -14.35
CA GLY A 507 -6.60 8.48 -13.41
C GLY A 507 -5.78 8.18 -12.15
N ILE A 508 -4.79 7.30 -12.27
CA ILE A 508 -3.83 6.97 -11.22
C ILE A 508 -2.54 7.73 -11.51
N HIS A 509 -2.07 8.49 -10.52
CA HIS A 509 -0.85 9.26 -10.62
C HIS A 509 0.38 8.36 -10.44
N GLY A 510 1.29 8.33 -11.40
CA GLY A 510 2.60 7.67 -11.26
C GLY A 510 3.53 8.43 -10.32
N MET A 511 4.66 7.84 -9.98
CA MET A 511 5.68 8.47 -9.14
C MET A 511 6.93 8.80 -9.96
N ARG A 512 7.43 10.03 -9.80
CA ARG A 512 8.70 10.49 -10.39
C ARG A 512 9.65 10.87 -9.26
N VAL A 513 10.83 10.27 -9.27
CA VAL A 513 11.85 10.47 -8.25
C VAL A 513 13.11 11.01 -8.90
N LEU A 514 13.73 12.03 -8.30
CA LEU A 514 14.90 12.74 -8.83
C LEU A 514 15.99 11.79 -9.35
N TRP A 515 16.21 10.67 -8.69
CA TRP A 515 17.28 9.73 -9.03
C TRP A 515 17.05 8.99 -10.34
N PHE A 516 15.81 8.87 -10.80
CA PHE A 516 15.44 8.11 -11.99
C PHE A 516 15.12 8.97 -13.20
N GLU A 517 14.92 10.29 -13.00
CA GLU A 517 14.64 11.21 -14.09
C GLU A 517 15.94 11.63 -14.80
N ARG A 518 16.42 10.72 -15.65
CA ARG A 518 17.71 10.81 -16.36
C ARG A 518 17.53 10.87 -17.85
N ASP A 519 18.38 11.67 -18.52
CA ASP A 519 18.54 11.62 -19.97
C ASP A 519 20.02 11.54 -20.36
N ALA A 520 20.30 10.92 -21.51
CA ALA A 520 21.65 10.67 -21.99
C ALA A 520 22.40 11.96 -22.40
N GLN A 521 21.70 13.05 -22.70
CA GLN A 521 22.29 14.31 -23.19
C GLN A 521 22.59 15.30 -22.07
N THR A 522 21.64 15.47 -21.14
CA THR A 522 21.69 16.47 -20.07
C THR A 522 22.04 15.90 -18.72
N GLY A 523 21.99 14.58 -18.55
CA GLY A 523 22.22 13.84 -17.33
C GLY A 523 20.98 13.76 -16.45
N PHE A 524 20.26 14.87 -16.20
CA PHE A 524 19.00 14.93 -15.44
C PHE A 524 17.96 15.71 -16.22
N VAL A 525 16.75 15.15 -16.30
CA VAL A 525 15.59 15.74 -16.98
C VAL A 525 15.20 17.05 -16.28
N PRO A 526 15.06 18.16 -17.00
CA PRO A 526 14.63 19.42 -16.39
C PRO A 526 13.18 19.32 -15.85
N PRO A 527 12.79 20.12 -14.84
CA PRO A 527 11.48 20.02 -14.18
C PRO A 527 10.27 20.03 -15.14
N ARG A 528 10.34 20.81 -16.21
CA ARG A 528 9.31 20.88 -17.27
C ARG A 528 9.17 19.61 -18.11
N GLY A 529 10.15 18.71 -18.05
CA GLY A 529 10.12 17.42 -18.77
C GLY A 529 9.55 16.27 -17.96
N TRP A 530 9.18 16.52 -16.71
CA TRP A 530 8.53 15.52 -15.88
C TRP A 530 7.05 15.42 -16.26
N GLY A 531 6.47 14.23 -16.19
CA GLY A 531 5.10 14.00 -16.63
C GLY A 531 4.08 14.89 -15.93
N SER A 532 3.07 15.35 -16.67
CA SER A 532 2.05 16.29 -16.15
C SER A 532 0.98 15.66 -15.26
N THR A 533 0.95 14.33 -15.18
CA THR A 533 -0.05 13.57 -14.41
C THR A 533 0.53 12.88 -13.18
N ASP A 534 1.84 12.96 -12.98
CA ASP A 534 2.56 12.22 -11.95
C ASP A 534 2.72 13.00 -10.64
N VAL A 535 3.26 12.34 -9.61
CA VAL A 535 3.69 12.94 -8.35
C VAL A 535 5.21 12.99 -8.30
N ALA A 536 5.80 14.17 -8.06
CA ALA A 536 7.24 14.34 -7.98
C ALA A 536 7.76 14.26 -6.55
N MET A 537 8.90 13.60 -6.37
CA MET A 537 9.59 13.46 -5.09
C MET A 537 11.11 13.63 -5.27
N THR A 538 11.79 14.13 -4.23
CA THR A 538 13.27 14.12 -4.20
C THR A 538 13.79 12.69 -4.01
N SER A 539 13.18 11.94 -3.09
CA SER A 539 13.52 10.57 -2.75
C SER A 539 12.31 9.83 -2.20
N THR A 540 12.48 8.55 -1.86
CA THR A 540 11.54 7.71 -1.09
C THR A 540 12.24 7.15 0.14
N HIS A 541 11.49 6.44 0.99
CA HIS A 541 12.06 5.76 2.17
C HIS A 541 13.10 4.67 1.84
N ASP A 542 13.07 4.12 0.63
CA ASP A 542 13.97 3.03 0.16
C ASP A 542 15.19 3.54 -0.62
N LEU A 543 15.22 4.82 -0.91
CA LEU A 543 16.26 5.44 -1.71
C LEU A 543 17.13 6.37 -0.85
N PRO A 544 18.37 6.66 -1.28
CA PRO A 544 19.21 7.63 -0.61
C PRO A 544 18.54 8.99 -0.48
N THR A 545 18.65 9.63 0.67
CA THR A 545 18.31 11.04 0.81
C THR A 545 19.20 11.89 -0.08
N VAL A 546 18.79 13.13 -0.34
CA VAL A 546 19.60 14.06 -1.14
C VAL A 546 20.97 14.31 -0.51
N ALA A 547 21.01 14.50 0.81
CA ALA A 547 22.27 14.71 1.54
C ALA A 547 23.15 13.45 1.52
N GLY A 548 22.58 12.27 1.78
CA GLY A 548 23.30 11.01 1.78
C GLY A 548 23.87 10.66 0.40
N TRP A 549 23.07 10.86 -0.65
CA TRP A 549 23.52 10.66 -2.02
C TRP A 549 24.64 11.62 -2.40
N TRP A 550 24.52 12.90 -2.06
CA TRP A 550 25.55 13.90 -2.40
C TRP A 550 26.86 13.60 -1.68
N LYS A 551 26.81 13.29 -0.42
CA LYS A 551 27.99 12.95 0.37
C LYS A 551 28.61 11.61 -0.06
N GLY A 552 27.79 10.63 -0.42
CA GLY A 552 28.19 9.27 -0.78
C GLY A 552 28.08 8.29 0.40
N SER A 553 27.48 8.69 1.52
CA SER A 553 27.28 7.83 2.70
C SER A 553 26.37 6.63 2.41
N ASP A 554 25.47 6.74 1.42
CA ASP A 554 24.66 5.60 0.92
C ASP A 554 25.51 4.49 0.32
N ILE A 555 26.65 4.82 -0.29
CA ILE A 555 27.58 3.82 -0.86
C ILE A 555 28.25 3.06 0.27
N ASP A 556 28.67 3.75 1.32
CA ASP A 556 29.30 3.15 2.49
C ASP A 556 28.38 2.17 3.19
N VAL A 557 27.15 2.62 3.48
CA VAL A 557 26.11 1.81 4.13
C VAL A 557 25.78 0.57 3.30
N ARG A 558 25.59 0.73 1.98
CA ARG A 558 25.33 -0.41 1.08
C ARG A 558 26.51 -1.37 1.01
N HIS A 559 27.73 -0.88 1.04
CA HIS A 559 28.93 -1.71 1.05
C HIS A 559 29.05 -2.52 2.35
N GLU A 560 28.91 -1.87 3.51
CA GLU A 560 28.96 -2.50 4.84
C GLU A 560 27.96 -3.65 4.98
N HIS A 561 26.78 -3.51 4.38
CA HIS A 561 25.72 -4.52 4.43
C HIS A 561 25.68 -5.46 3.20
N GLY A 562 26.70 -5.41 2.32
CA GLY A 562 26.76 -6.29 1.13
C GLY A 562 25.65 -6.03 0.12
N ARG A 563 25.19 -4.77 -0.01
CA ARG A 563 24.07 -4.36 -0.88
C ARG A 563 24.50 -3.56 -2.12
N LEU A 564 25.78 -3.55 -2.45
CA LEU A 564 26.26 -2.94 -3.71
C LEU A 564 26.10 -3.87 -4.93
N GLY A 565 25.80 -5.15 -4.73
CA GLY A 565 25.81 -6.19 -5.75
C GLY A 565 27.06 -7.07 -5.69
N GLU A 566 26.96 -8.31 -6.16
CA GLU A 566 28.05 -9.27 -6.13
C GLU A 566 29.19 -8.80 -7.06
N GLY A 567 30.40 -8.68 -6.49
CA GLY A 567 31.59 -8.25 -7.24
C GLY A 567 31.66 -6.78 -7.61
N VAL A 568 30.73 -5.95 -7.16
CA VAL A 568 30.77 -4.49 -7.38
C VAL A 568 31.76 -3.86 -6.40
N ASP A 569 32.80 -3.21 -6.96
CA ASP A 569 33.78 -2.46 -6.19
C ASP A 569 33.22 -1.10 -5.77
N PRO A 570 33.19 -0.77 -4.46
CA PRO A 570 32.68 0.51 -3.96
C PRO A 570 33.42 1.72 -4.57
N GLU A 571 34.69 1.59 -4.91
CA GLU A 571 35.45 2.68 -5.56
C GLU A 571 34.97 2.96 -6.97
N THR A 572 34.46 1.96 -7.67
CA THR A 572 33.83 2.16 -8.98
C THR A 572 32.54 2.97 -8.84
N VAL A 573 31.68 2.64 -7.87
CA VAL A 573 30.43 3.37 -7.59
C VAL A 573 30.73 4.81 -7.15
N ARG A 574 31.79 5.02 -6.34
CA ARG A 574 32.23 6.39 -5.96
C ARG A 574 32.66 7.22 -7.16
N LYS A 575 33.42 6.64 -8.09
CA LYS A 575 33.84 7.34 -9.32
C LYS A 575 32.65 7.72 -10.20
N GLU A 576 31.65 6.85 -10.30
CA GLU A 576 30.40 7.18 -11.01
C GLU A 576 29.66 8.33 -10.31
N ARG A 577 29.59 8.33 -8.98
CA ARG A 577 29.02 9.41 -8.19
C ARG A 577 29.75 10.73 -8.37
N GLU A 578 31.08 10.71 -8.44
CA GLU A 578 31.91 11.89 -8.72
C GLU A 578 31.60 12.50 -10.09
N GLN A 579 31.24 11.70 -11.09
CA GLN A 579 30.83 12.17 -12.40
C GLN A 579 29.38 12.70 -12.39
N ASP A 580 28.52 12.13 -11.58
CA ASP A 580 27.10 12.49 -11.52
C ASP A 580 26.83 13.77 -10.70
N ARG A 581 27.61 14.06 -9.65
CA ARG A 581 27.47 15.30 -8.87
C ARG A 581 27.52 16.55 -9.74
N PRO A 582 28.52 16.76 -10.62
CA PRO A 582 28.54 17.90 -11.54
C PRO A 582 27.34 17.92 -12.49
N ARG A 583 26.89 16.76 -12.96
CA ARG A 583 25.72 16.68 -13.86
C ARG A 583 24.46 17.16 -13.17
N LEU A 584 24.23 16.73 -11.94
CA LEU A 584 23.09 17.16 -11.13
C LEU A 584 23.18 18.65 -10.81
N TRP A 585 24.34 19.12 -10.34
CA TRP A 585 24.53 20.52 -10.02
C TRP A 585 24.35 21.44 -11.25
N ASN A 586 24.86 21.05 -12.40
CA ASN A 586 24.64 21.75 -13.65
C ASN A 586 23.17 21.79 -14.09
N ALA A 587 22.38 20.73 -13.78
CA ALA A 587 20.94 20.76 -13.99
C ALA A 587 20.28 21.79 -13.06
N PHE A 588 20.67 21.86 -11.80
CA PHE A 588 20.18 22.87 -10.86
C PHE A 588 20.55 24.30 -11.28
N VAL A 589 21.77 24.53 -11.77
CA VAL A 589 22.21 25.83 -12.26
C VAL A 589 21.44 26.24 -13.51
N ARG A 590 21.21 25.32 -14.46
CA ARG A 590 20.41 25.62 -15.67
C ARG A 590 18.98 26.05 -15.35
N GLU A 591 18.40 25.47 -14.28
CA GLU A 591 17.04 25.80 -13.85
C GLU A 591 16.99 26.94 -12.82
N HIS A 592 18.12 27.64 -12.60
CA HIS A 592 18.24 28.76 -11.66
C HIS A 592 17.84 28.43 -10.21
N VAL A 593 18.11 27.20 -9.78
CA VAL A 593 17.91 26.75 -8.38
C VAL A 593 19.22 26.49 -7.66
N GLY A 594 20.34 26.38 -8.38
CA GLY A 594 21.70 26.32 -7.87
C GLY A 594 22.54 27.49 -8.40
N GLU A 595 23.52 27.95 -7.61
CA GLU A 595 24.42 29.06 -7.97
C GLU A 595 25.86 28.73 -7.60
N GLY A 596 26.81 29.23 -8.43
CA GLY A 596 28.25 29.08 -8.19
C GLY A 596 28.81 27.72 -8.58
N PRO A 597 30.03 27.39 -8.08
CA PRO A 597 30.70 26.13 -8.42
C PRO A 597 29.96 24.92 -7.80
N VAL A 598 30.29 23.74 -8.33
CA VAL A 598 29.81 22.47 -7.76
C VAL A 598 30.19 22.41 -6.28
N PRO A 599 29.24 22.20 -5.36
CA PRO A 599 29.54 22.08 -3.95
C PRO A 599 30.44 20.87 -3.65
N GLU A 600 31.29 21.01 -2.63
CA GLU A 600 32.03 19.86 -2.10
C GLU A 600 31.08 18.80 -1.50
N PRO A 601 31.50 17.53 -1.36
CA PRO A 601 30.65 16.47 -0.82
C PRO A 601 30.03 16.76 0.54
N ASP A 602 30.69 17.53 1.40
CA ASP A 602 30.21 17.91 2.72
C ASP A 602 29.30 19.17 2.71
N GLU A 603 29.20 19.87 1.60
CA GLU A 603 28.33 21.06 1.44
C GLU A 603 26.88 20.65 1.06
N THR A 604 26.28 19.73 1.80
CA THR A 604 24.99 19.11 1.47
C THR A 604 23.82 20.09 1.53
N ASP A 605 23.85 21.09 2.40
CA ASP A 605 22.74 22.05 2.58
C ASP A 605 22.37 22.80 1.29
N ARG A 606 23.37 23.26 0.53
CA ARG A 606 23.15 23.95 -0.75
C ARG A 606 22.51 23.03 -1.78
N VAL A 607 22.87 21.76 -1.73
CA VAL A 607 22.35 20.74 -2.67
C VAL A 607 20.93 20.36 -2.33
N VAL A 608 20.62 20.19 -1.04
CA VAL A 608 19.25 19.92 -0.57
C VAL A 608 18.33 21.11 -0.92
N ASP A 609 18.77 22.34 -0.67
CA ASP A 609 18.02 23.55 -1.03
C ASP A 609 17.71 23.58 -2.55
N ALA A 610 18.71 23.27 -3.37
CA ALA A 610 18.56 23.23 -4.84
C ALA A 610 17.63 22.09 -5.28
N ALA A 611 17.75 20.89 -4.70
CA ALA A 611 16.93 19.74 -5.05
C ALA A 611 15.46 19.96 -4.68
N VAL A 612 15.17 20.47 -3.49
CA VAL A 612 13.80 20.78 -3.05
C VAL A 612 13.17 21.83 -3.98
N ARG A 613 13.93 22.87 -4.35
CA ARG A 613 13.46 23.89 -5.29
C ARG A 613 13.27 23.34 -6.70
N PHE A 614 14.16 22.45 -7.16
CA PHE A 614 14.07 21.80 -8.46
C PHE A 614 12.78 20.99 -8.60
N ILE A 615 12.43 20.17 -7.58
CA ILE A 615 11.18 19.42 -7.55
C ILE A 615 9.97 20.35 -7.48
N ALA A 616 10.05 21.44 -6.72
CA ALA A 616 8.97 22.41 -6.64
C ALA A 616 8.67 23.10 -7.99
N LYS A 617 9.65 23.20 -8.89
CA LYS A 617 9.49 23.75 -10.25
C LYS A 617 8.81 22.81 -11.23
N THR A 618 8.67 21.52 -10.93
CA THR A 618 8.01 20.58 -11.85
C THR A 618 6.56 20.98 -12.13
N GLU A 619 6.05 20.60 -13.30
CA GLU A 619 4.67 20.87 -13.71
C GLU A 619 3.67 19.83 -13.22
N VAL A 620 4.14 18.82 -12.49
CA VAL A 620 3.27 17.77 -11.91
C VAL A 620 2.21 18.36 -10.97
N PRO A 621 1.03 17.74 -10.85
CA PRO A 621 -0.06 18.25 -10.02
C PRO A 621 0.25 18.20 -8.51
N LEU A 622 1.16 17.35 -8.05
CA LEU A 622 1.58 17.26 -6.64
C LEU A 622 3.08 17.01 -6.52
N SER A 623 3.74 17.76 -5.68
CA SER A 623 5.10 17.45 -5.21
C SER A 623 5.06 17.04 -3.74
N LEU A 624 5.64 15.90 -3.40
CA LEU A 624 5.79 15.40 -2.03
C LEU A 624 7.26 15.45 -1.64
N ILE A 625 7.59 16.20 -0.59
CA ILE A 625 8.95 16.36 -0.12
C ILE A 625 9.14 15.53 1.16
N PRO A 626 10.06 14.54 1.18
CA PRO A 626 10.38 13.79 2.39
C PRO A 626 10.90 14.69 3.51
N LEU A 627 10.45 14.46 4.74
CA LEU A 627 10.95 15.19 5.90
C LEU A 627 12.44 15.00 6.10
N GLU A 628 12.96 13.82 5.78
CA GLU A 628 14.38 13.50 5.81
C GLU A 628 15.19 14.45 4.93
N ASP A 629 14.71 14.74 3.72
CA ASP A 629 15.35 15.69 2.80
C ASP A 629 15.17 17.13 3.29
N LEU A 630 13.99 17.52 3.79
CA LEU A 630 13.80 18.84 4.37
C LEU A 630 14.73 19.10 5.55
N LEU A 631 15.03 18.10 6.34
CA LEU A 631 15.96 18.16 7.48
C LEU A 631 17.43 18.07 7.04
N GLY A 632 17.73 17.66 5.83
CA GLY A 632 19.08 17.39 5.36
C GLY A 632 19.70 16.15 6.02
N GLN A 633 18.91 15.18 6.38
CA GLN A 633 19.39 13.90 6.95
C GLN A 633 20.15 13.12 5.89
N GLU A 634 21.24 12.47 6.31
CA GLU A 634 22.07 11.64 5.43
C GLU A 634 21.52 10.22 5.32
N GLU A 635 20.91 9.71 6.39
CA GLU A 635 20.45 8.33 6.45
C GLU A 635 19.01 8.19 5.96
N GLN A 636 18.79 7.21 5.11
CA GLN A 636 17.46 6.82 4.63
C GLN A 636 16.70 6.01 5.68
N PRO A 637 15.35 6.05 5.69
CA PRO A 637 14.54 5.30 6.65
C PRO A 637 14.67 3.78 6.55
N ASN A 638 14.88 3.25 5.35
CA ASN A 638 15.02 1.84 5.07
C ASN A 638 16.15 1.56 4.08
N LEU A 639 16.90 0.49 4.34
CA LEU A 639 17.86 -0.09 3.40
C LEU A 639 17.28 -1.40 2.86
N PRO A 640 16.79 -1.44 1.61
CA PRO A 640 16.20 -2.63 1.03
C PRO A 640 17.09 -3.86 1.12
N GLY A 641 16.48 -4.99 1.46
CA GLY A 641 17.17 -6.26 1.62
C GLY A 641 17.87 -6.45 2.98
N THR A 642 17.75 -5.52 3.93
CA THR A 642 18.17 -5.68 5.32
C THR A 642 16.94 -5.75 6.24
N VAL A 643 17.10 -6.38 7.41
CA VAL A 643 16.02 -6.50 8.41
C VAL A 643 16.43 -5.85 9.72
N THR A 644 17.48 -6.39 10.39
CA THR A 644 18.01 -5.92 11.67
C THR A 644 19.42 -5.37 11.57
N GLU A 645 20.07 -5.59 10.46
CA GLU A 645 21.48 -5.22 10.19
C GLU A 645 21.64 -3.70 10.09
N HIS A 646 20.63 -3.03 9.53
CA HIS A 646 20.52 -1.58 9.45
C HIS A 646 19.37 -1.13 10.36
N PRO A 647 19.41 0.08 10.97
CA PRO A 647 18.34 0.59 11.85
C PRO A 647 17.09 1.02 11.07
N ASN A 648 16.56 0.10 10.22
CA ASN A 648 15.36 0.31 9.44
C ASN A 648 14.16 0.66 10.34
N TRP A 649 13.34 1.62 9.93
CA TRP A 649 12.06 1.96 10.55
C TRP A 649 12.17 2.33 12.05
N ARG A 650 13.30 2.95 12.46
CA ARG A 650 13.58 3.23 13.87
C ARG A 650 13.90 4.69 14.16
N ARG A 651 14.15 5.52 13.14
CA ARG A 651 14.59 6.90 13.34
C ARG A 651 13.43 7.79 13.72
N ARG A 652 13.61 8.56 14.80
CA ARG A 652 12.67 9.59 15.23
C ARG A 652 13.11 10.95 14.73
N LEU A 653 12.15 11.85 14.56
CA LEU A 653 12.46 13.26 14.34
C LEU A 653 13.25 13.81 15.54
N PRO A 654 14.21 14.72 15.29
CA PRO A 654 15.03 15.28 16.37
C PRO A 654 14.26 16.24 17.30
N MET A 655 13.04 16.61 16.91
CA MET A 655 12.19 17.55 17.64
C MET A 655 10.70 17.27 17.38
N PRO A 656 9.78 17.91 18.14
CA PRO A 656 8.35 17.74 17.93
C PRO A 656 7.89 18.10 16.53
N ALA A 657 6.87 17.37 16.03
CA ALA A 657 6.36 17.48 14.66
C ALA A 657 5.75 18.87 14.34
N ASP A 658 5.24 19.59 15.34
CA ASP A 658 4.75 20.96 15.19
C ASP A 658 5.87 21.99 15.03
N SER A 659 7.04 21.71 15.59
CA SER A 659 8.18 22.64 15.65
C SER A 659 9.21 22.40 14.55
N VAL A 660 9.24 21.23 13.95
CA VAL A 660 10.24 20.82 12.94
C VAL A 660 10.28 21.77 11.74
N LEU A 661 9.11 22.31 11.36
CA LEU A 661 8.95 23.21 10.21
C LEU A 661 9.39 24.66 10.51
N GLU A 662 9.73 24.98 11.74
CA GLU A 662 10.17 26.32 12.17
C GLU A 662 11.69 26.45 12.22
N THR A 663 12.45 25.35 12.05
CA THR A 663 13.91 25.44 11.97
C THR A 663 14.34 26.23 10.75
N GLU A 664 15.43 27.01 10.86
CA GLU A 664 15.87 27.93 9.82
C GLU A 664 16.01 27.28 8.43
N ALA A 665 16.67 26.12 8.35
CA ALA A 665 16.87 25.41 7.11
C ALA A 665 15.54 24.90 6.52
N VAL A 666 14.68 24.28 7.35
CA VAL A 666 13.39 23.73 6.88
C VAL A 666 12.44 24.85 6.47
N ALA A 667 12.34 25.92 7.28
CA ALA A 667 11.50 27.07 6.95
C ALA A 667 11.92 27.74 5.63
N ARG A 668 13.22 27.84 5.39
CA ARG A 668 13.77 28.34 4.11
C ARG A 668 13.37 27.44 2.93
N ARG A 669 13.54 26.12 3.05
CA ARG A 669 13.17 25.12 2.02
C ARG A 669 11.68 25.15 1.72
N ILE A 670 10.84 25.17 2.75
CA ILE A 670 9.38 25.32 2.59
C ILE A 670 9.05 26.64 1.91
N GLY A 671 9.74 27.73 2.22
CA GLY A 671 9.57 29.02 1.57
C GLY A 671 9.84 28.95 0.05
N TYR A 672 10.83 28.19 -0.37
CA TYR A 672 11.06 27.91 -1.80
C TYR A 672 9.90 27.15 -2.43
N VAL A 673 9.41 26.10 -1.78
CA VAL A 673 8.28 25.29 -2.29
C VAL A 673 7.03 26.15 -2.41
N ALA A 674 6.68 26.91 -1.38
CA ALA A 674 5.50 27.79 -1.38
C ALA A 674 5.58 28.92 -2.42
N THR A 675 6.79 29.37 -2.74
CA THR A 675 7.01 30.38 -3.80
C THR A 675 6.81 29.81 -5.21
N GLU A 676 7.34 28.60 -5.46
CA GLU A 676 7.22 27.95 -6.77
C GLU A 676 5.82 27.32 -6.98
N ARG A 677 5.09 27.00 -5.91
CA ARG A 677 3.77 26.42 -5.88
C ARG A 677 2.82 27.23 -4.98
N PRO A 678 2.51 28.47 -5.39
CA PRO A 678 1.67 29.33 -4.57
C PRO A 678 0.26 28.74 -4.45
N ARG A 679 -0.31 28.87 -3.27
CA ARG A 679 -1.69 28.48 -3.03
C ARG A 679 -2.62 29.44 -3.79
N GLN A 680 -3.38 28.88 -4.72
CA GLN A 680 -4.40 29.60 -5.51
C GLN A 680 -5.69 29.74 -4.72
#